data_27e70aa7ec7e7637f8367875779d5add
#
_entry.id   27e70aa7ec7e7637f8367875779d5add
#
_cell.length_a   1.000
_cell.length_b   1.000
_cell.length_c   1.000
_cell.angle_alpha   90.00
_cell.angle_beta   90.00
_cell.angle_gamma   90.00
#
_symmetry.space_group_name_H-M   'P 1'
#
loop_
_entity.id
_entity.type
_entity.pdbx_description
1 polymer ?
#
loop_
_entity_poly.entity_id
_entity_poly.type
_entity_poly.pdbx_seq_one_letter_code
_entity_poly.pdbx_strand_id
1 'polypeptide(L)'
;MCIRDSGYRPLIFLSNGYATEFVDDENGPSRPVGGVFSQDDLQRIMNRRREAIDPRTVPVNEKVAGRYYQIEAIKAFCDNLWKGKRRGLLVMATGTGKTRVSAALTDVLMRARLVKNVLFLADRVELVKQAKSAYGEYYPDWSLCNLCDNKHDVDARVVFSTYQTMIGAIDTETASDGKPAFSPGHFDLIIVDEAHRSIFKKYKDIFDHFDALVVGLTATPRDEVDRNTYDFFQAEHGVPTYLYEYKTAVERDHYLVPFYNIEAKTKFTDEGITYDDLSEEDKERYEDDFGEDDGEGGVEVPDHIDADALNRFVMNAGTVDAVLQDLMEHGIKTMGGEQIGKTIIFAQNQKHARFIVERFGALYPKLARGGFIKVVVHGEDYSHAIIQDFKRKTMPVITVSVDMMDTGVDVPEVVNLVFFKKVRSRIKFWQMIGRGTRLCEGLDCVDGIDGEYVDKKRFYIFDYCGNFEFFREQKNDADEKPVTSLSERIFSRKTELVHALQSSEFTSDENLMAWRDELVNDIHGQVASLDESKVSVRLRREYVEKYRNIKTFEHLSDIDVHDLTGEVASLTHYDGEDEYALRFDALMYGLMVASVRGRTAARHKTKIHAIATRLKERMTIPQVKERETEIKLVADNPDYLDGASLEELERIRMTLRDLIRFIADSTARKMVITDLKDPVIDRSEGREFDTAEHYEDYKQKLNRYINEHSNDEVIRKLHYNEPLSGKDFSNLENIMIHELGSREEYQKAFGDVPLGLSVRRIIKLDHQATMKAFGEFINNHSLSPAQNALMNRIIDYVEQNGYVQPEDLARPPFDRPKPLFLVFGKELMDLKVCIERLNANAMAPIA
;
A
#
# COMPACT_ATOMS: atom_id res chain seq x y z
N MET A 1 44.86 -8.93 -19.59
CA MET A 1 44.78 -7.60 -20.23
C MET A 1 44.21 -6.68 -19.15
N CYS A 2 45.01 -5.74 -18.64
CA CYS A 2 44.50 -4.84 -17.58
C CYS A 2 43.51 -3.87 -18.17
N ILE A 3 42.26 -3.95 -17.76
CA ILE A 3 41.12 -3.06 -18.17
C ILE A 3 41.50 -1.60 -17.91
N ARG A 4 42.40 -1.32 -16.97
CA ARG A 4 42.87 0.04 -16.61
C ARG A 4 43.69 0.75 -17.70
N ASP A 5 44.27 0.04 -18.63
CA ASP A 5 45.19 0.60 -19.63
C ASP A 5 44.53 0.84 -21.00
N SER A 6 43.32 0.33 -21.24
CA SER A 6 42.53 0.61 -22.42
C SER A 6 41.53 1.73 -22.06
N GLY A 7 41.48 2.82 -22.81
CA GLY A 7 40.45 3.84 -22.62
C GLY A 7 38.98 3.38 -22.88
N TYR A 8 38.81 2.05 -23.00
CA TYR A 8 37.53 1.40 -23.20
C TYR A 8 37.09 0.69 -21.90
N ARG A 9 35.93 1.06 -21.37
CA ARG A 9 35.33 0.42 -20.20
C ARG A 9 34.14 -0.43 -20.64
N PRO A 10 34.29 -1.78 -20.60
CA PRO A 10 33.21 -2.68 -21.00
C PRO A 10 32.07 -2.67 -19.97
N LEU A 11 30.88 -3.07 -20.42
CA LEU A 11 29.77 -3.46 -19.55
C LEU A 11 30.02 -4.92 -19.15
N ILE A 12 29.97 -5.23 -17.85
CA ILE A 12 30.32 -6.55 -17.32
C ILE A 12 29.13 -7.14 -16.57
N PHE A 13 28.87 -8.42 -16.83
CA PHE A 13 27.94 -9.23 -16.04
C PHE A 13 28.72 -10.28 -15.27
N LEU A 14 28.51 -10.34 -13.96
CA LEU A 14 29.03 -11.37 -13.08
C LEU A 14 27.87 -12.26 -12.63
N SER A 15 27.95 -13.57 -12.85
CA SER A 15 26.89 -14.47 -12.44
C SER A 15 27.45 -15.76 -11.86
N ASN A 16 26.81 -16.28 -10.83
CA ASN A 16 27.03 -17.60 -10.24
C ASN A 16 25.96 -18.63 -10.66
N GLY A 17 25.08 -18.26 -11.62
CA GLY A 17 23.97 -19.09 -12.08
C GLY A 17 22.64 -18.80 -11.35
N TYR A 18 22.69 -18.18 -10.18
CA TYR A 18 21.51 -17.81 -9.39
C TYR A 18 21.31 -16.30 -9.31
N ALA A 19 22.37 -15.57 -9.05
CA ALA A 19 22.37 -14.11 -9.01
C ALA A 19 23.24 -13.56 -10.14
N THR A 20 22.83 -12.43 -10.70
CA THR A 20 23.59 -11.71 -11.74
C THR A 20 23.82 -10.29 -11.28
N GLU A 21 25.08 -9.85 -11.27
CA GLU A 21 25.46 -8.46 -11.04
C GLU A 21 25.85 -7.80 -12.36
N PHE A 22 25.43 -6.56 -12.53
CA PHE A 22 25.82 -5.70 -13.64
C PHE A 22 26.79 -4.62 -13.14
N VAL A 23 27.92 -4.52 -13.83
CA VAL A 23 28.99 -3.55 -13.54
C VAL A 23 29.10 -2.56 -14.68
N ASP A 24 28.85 -1.29 -14.37
CA ASP A 24 28.98 -0.13 -15.24
C ASP A 24 29.69 0.99 -14.46
N ASP A 25 31.01 0.89 -14.34
CA ASP A 25 31.83 1.77 -13.50
C ASP A 25 31.92 3.21 -14.00
N GLU A 26 31.34 3.57 -15.14
CA GLU A 26 31.16 4.95 -15.57
C GLU A 26 29.87 5.58 -15.06
N ASN A 27 28.81 4.77 -14.83
CA ASN A 27 27.48 5.28 -14.48
C ASN A 27 26.99 4.88 -13.08
N GLY A 28 27.83 4.23 -12.28
CA GLY A 28 27.51 3.91 -10.91
C GLY A 28 28.10 2.62 -10.37
N PRO A 29 27.79 2.23 -9.12
CA PRO A 29 28.28 1.02 -8.50
C PRO A 29 27.70 -0.23 -9.17
N SER A 30 28.37 -1.39 -8.95
CA SER A 30 27.80 -2.68 -9.34
C SER A 30 26.46 -2.91 -8.64
N ARG A 31 25.56 -3.60 -9.32
CA ARG A 31 24.22 -3.83 -8.80
C ARG A 31 23.60 -5.14 -9.27
N PRO A 32 22.74 -5.77 -8.45
CA PRO A 32 22.02 -6.94 -8.86
C PRO A 32 21.01 -6.62 -9.97
N VAL A 33 20.89 -7.52 -10.95
CA VAL A 33 19.95 -7.40 -12.07
C VAL A 33 19.24 -8.73 -12.32
N GLY A 34 18.03 -8.69 -12.88
CA GLY A 34 17.20 -9.86 -13.13
C GLY A 34 17.72 -10.81 -14.22
N GLY A 35 18.84 -10.47 -14.87
CA GLY A 35 19.46 -11.28 -15.91
C GLY A 35 20.34 -10.46 -16.86
N VAL A 36 20.83 -11.10 -17.92
CA VAL A 36 21.63 -10.45 -18.96
C VAL A 36 20.72 -9.61 -19.86
N PHE A 37 21.18 -8.42 -20.22
CA PHE A 37 20.46 -7.48 -21.06
C PHE A 37 20.52 -7.87 -22.54
N SER A 38 19.55 -7.42 -23.32
CA SER A 38 19.56 -7.59 -24.76
C SER A 38 20.68 -6.76 -25.43
N GLN A 39 21.01 -7.08 -26.67
CA GLN A 39 22.01 -6.31 -27.42
C GLN A 39 21.58 -4.85 -27.60
N ASP A 40 20.29 -4.60 -27.82
CA ASP A 40 19.74 -3.26 -27.99
C ASP A 40 19.79 -2.46 -26.68
N ASP A 41 19.56 -3.11 -25.53
CA ASP A 41 19.70 -2.48 -24.23
C ASP A 41 21.15 -2.06 -23.96
N LEU A 42 22.10 -2.94 -24.22
CA LEU A 42 23.51 -2.66 -24.08
C LEU A 42 23.95 -1.51 -25.01
N GLN A 43 23.46 -1.49 -26.23
CA GLN A 43 23.73 -0.39 -27.16
C GLN A 43 23.15 0.95 -26.66
N ARG A 44 21.94 0.92 -26.05
CA ARG A 44 21.36 2.12 -25.43
C ARG A 44 22.21 2.64 -24.26
N ILE A 45 22.68 1.74 -23.40
CA ILE A 45 23.56 2.10 -22.26
C ILE A 45 24.87 2.71 -22.78
N MET A 46 25.48 2.15 -23.82
CA MET A 46 26.71 2.67 -24.43
C MET A 46 26.48 4.04 -25.10
N ASN A 47 25.31 4.25 -25.73
CA ASN A 47 24.93 5.55 -26.29
C ASN A 47 24.72 6.59 -25.18
N ARG A 48 24.05 6.20 -24.06
CA ARG A 48 23.86 7.04 -22.88
C ARG A 48 25.18 7.55 -22.32
N ARG A 49 26.21 6.69 -22.15
CA ARG A 49 27.54 7.09 -21.69
C ARG A 49 28.15 8.23 -22.51
N ARG A 50 27.89 8.25 -23.83
CA ARG A 50 28.47 9.25 -24.74
C ARG A 50 27.65 10.51 -24.90
N GLU A 51 26.34 10.41 -24.76
CA GLU A 51 25.40 11.45 -25.19
C GLU A 51 24.59 12.06 -24.06
N ALA A 52 24.58 11.46 -22.86
CA ALA A 52 23.83 11.98 -21.72
C ALA A 52 24.40 13.34 -21.28
N ILE A 53 23.49 14.22 -20.95
CA ILE A 53 23.80 15.55 -20.39
C ILE A 53 23.16 15.65 -19.00
N ASP A 54 23.65 16.57 -18.20
CA ASP A 54 23.12 16.82 -16.86
C ASP A 54 21.63 17.19 -16.93
N PRO A 55 20.72 16.38 -16.35
CA PRO A 55 19.28 16.63 -16.46
C PRO A 55 18.85 17.94 -15.77
N ARG A 56 19.64 18.46 -14.83
CA ARG A 56 19.40 19.75 -14.14
C ARG A 56 19.54 20.94 -15.08
N THR A 57 20.29 20.78 -16.18
CA THR A 57 20.48 21.83 -17.17
C THR A 57 19.37 21.87 -18.23
N VAL A 58 18.55 20.83 -18.30
CA VAL A 58 17.45 20.73 -19.26
C VAL A 58 16.23 21.48 -18.71
N PRO A 59 15.73 22.50 -19.45
CA PRO A 59 14.57 23.27 -18.98
C PRO A 59 13.29 22.39 -18.97
N VAL A 60 12.47 22.57 -17.94
CA VAL A 60 11.16 21.92 -17.86
C VAL A 60 10.22 22.51 -18.91
N ASN A 61 9.37 21.68 -19.51
CA ASN A 61 8.32 22.14 -20.42
C ASN A 61 7.18 22.78 -19.60
N GLU A 62 7.20 24.10 -19.46
CA GLU A 62 6.24 24.84 -18.65
C GLU A 62 4.79 24.79 -19.19
N LYS A 63 4.60 24.44 -20.50
CA LYS A 63 3.25 24.21 -21.04
C LYS A 63 2.60 22.96 -20.43
N VAL A 64 3.41 21.99 -19.99
CA VAL A 64 2.93 20.76 -19.36
C VAL A 64 2.97 20.90 -17.83
N ALA A 65 4.08 21.36 -17.26
CA ALA A 65 4.29 21.50 -15.81
C ALA A 65 4.82 22.90 -15.51
N GLY A 66 3.93 23.92 -15.54
CA GLY A 66 4.30 25.33 -15.43
C GLY A 66 4.18 25.92 -14.03
N ARG A 67 3.62 25.19 -13.05
CA ARG A 67 3.54 25.68 -11.69
C ARG A 67 4.88 25.47 -10.98
N TYR A 68 5.31 26.44 -10.16
CA TYR A 68 6.62 26.42 -9.52
C TYR A 68 6.93 25.12 -8.79
N TYR A 69 5.97 24.58 -8.00
CA TYR A 69 6.15 23.35 -7.24
C TYR A 69 6.29 22.11 -8.13
N GLN A 70 5.69 22.11 -9.34
CA GLN A 70 5.85 21.05 -10.33
C GLN A 70 7.27 21.04 -10.88
N ILE A 71 7.80 22.24 -11.17
CA ILE A 71 9.18 22.44 -11.62
C ILE A 71 10.15 22.00 -10.52
N GLU A 72 9.91 22.40 -9.27
CA GLU A 72 10.73 22.01 -8.12
C GLU A 72 10.75 20.49 -7.90
N ALA A 73 9.59 19.82 -8.01
CA ALA A 73 9.51 18.38 -7.91
C ALA A 73 10.39 17.67 -8.97
N ILE A 74 10.34 18.15 -10.22
CA ILE A 74 11.17 17.61 -11.31
C ILE A 74 12.66 17.86 -11.02
N LYS A 75 13.03 19.07 -10.59
CA LYS A 75 14.41 19.41 -10.22
C LYS A 75 14.91 18.56 -9.06
N ALA A 76 14.11 18.38 -8.03
CA ALA A 76 14.48 17.56 -6.86
C ALA A 76 14.78 16.10 -7.25
N PHE A 77 14.02 15.52 -8.18
CA PHE A 77 14.33 14.19 -8.71
C PHE A 77 15.63 14.19 -9.54
N CYS A 78 15.83 15.19 -10.39
CA CYS A 78 17.06 15.32 -11.18
C CYS A 78 18.31 15.51 -10.28
N ASP A 79 18.18 16.26 -9.19
CA ASP A 79 19.25 16.43 -8.19
C ASP A 79 19.57 15.13 -7.45
N ASN A 80 18.53 14.35 -7.09
CA ASN A 80 18.72 13.03 -6.52
C ASN A 80 19.46 12.07 -7.48
N LEU A 81 19.05 12.08 -8.73
CA LEU A 81 19.70 11.29 -9.78
C LEU A 81 21.17 11.67 -9.97
N TRP A 82 21.48 12.97 -9.97
CA TRP A 82 22.84 13.46 -10.08
C TRP A 82 23.72 13.08 -8.88
N LYS A 83 23.11 12.93 -7.69
CA LYS A 83 23.77 12.41 -6.48
C LYS A 83 23.92 10.87 -6.49
N GLY A 84 23.64 10.20 -7.60
CA GLY A 84 23.77 8.73 -7.75
C GLY A 84 22.57 7.92 -7.25
N LYS A 85 21.51 8.57 -6.75
CA LYS A 85 20.30 7.86 -6.34
C LYS A 85 19.47 7.48 -7.56
N ARG A 86 19.04 6.22 -7.61
CA ARG A 86 18.26 5.69 -8.75
C ARG A 86 16.75 5.69 -8.51
N ARG A 87 16.31 6.00 -7.29
CA ARG A 87 14.91 5.99 -6.88
C ARG A 87 14.54 7.30 -6.20
N GLY A 88 13.30 7.73 -6.35
CA GLY A 88 12.81 8.93 -5.68
C GLY A 88 11.30 8.90 -5.51
N LEU A 89 10.82 9.45 -4.38
CA LEU A 89 9.41 9.55 -4.01
C LEU A 89 8.96 11.00 -4.03
N LEU A 90 7.94 11.31 -4.82
CA LEU A 90 7.31 12.63 -4.89
C LEU A 90 5.94 12.55 -4.19
N VAL A 91 5.84 13.15 -3.01
CA VAL A 91 4.59 13.28 -2.26
C VAL A 91 3.92 14.58 -2.67
N MET A 92 2.78 14.49 -3.34
CA MET A 92 2.07 15.66 -3.86
C MET A 92 0.56 15.46 -3.68
N ALA A 93 -0.12 16.43 -3.09
CA ALA A 93 -1.55 16.36 -2.81
C ALA A 93 -2.38 16.00 -4.05
N THR A 94 -3.54 15.39 -3.84
CA THR A 94 -4.48 15.14 -4.93
C THR A 94 -4.86 16.47 -5.57
N GLY A 95 -4.77 16.55 -6.91
CA GLY A 95 -5.16 17.78 -7.57
C GLY A 95 -4.02 18.67 -8.01
N THR A 96 -2.81 18.41 -7.59
CA THR A 96 -1.65 19.24 -7.89
C THR A 96 -0.97 18.88 -9.21
N GLY A 97 -1.50 17.87 -9.95
CA GLY A 97 -1.02 17.54 -11.29
C GLY A 97 0.13 16.53 -11.32
N LYS A 98 0.11 15.50 -10.47
CA LYS A 98 1.11 14.40 -10.45
C LYS A 98 1.39 13.83 -11.84
N THR A 99 0.35 13.57 -12.64
CA THR A 99 0.50 13.05 -14.01
C THR A 99 1.23 14.03 -14.93
N ARG A 100 1.03 15.37 -14.75
CA ARG A 100 1.77 16.39 -15.48
C ARG A 100 3.26 16.39 -15.11
N VAL A 101 3.53 16.27 -13.81
CA VAL A 101 4.91 16.19 -13.29
C VAL A 101 5.61 14.96 -13.85
N SER A 102 4.97 13.79 -13.85
CA SER A 102 5.58 12.56 -14.38
C SER A 102 5.86 12.66 -15.89
N ALA A 103 4.93 13.23 -16.67
CA ALA A 103 5.11 13.42 -18.09
C ALA A 103 6.24 14.43 -18.41
N ALA A 104 6.28 15.57 -17.71
CA ALA A 104 7.32 16.56 -17.89
C ALA A 104 8.70 16.09 -17.38
N LEU A 105 8.77 15.30 -16.30
CA LEU A 105 10.01 14.65 -15.85
C LEU A 105 10.51 13.67 -16.92
N THR A 106 9.61 12.86 -17.48
CA THR A 106 9.94 11.95 -18.58
C THR A 106 10.54 12.71 -19.75
N ASP A 107 9.95 13.84 -20.16
CA ASP A 107 10.47 14.70 -21.23
C ASP A 107 11.87 15.25 -20.90
N VAL A 108 12.09 15.75 -19.68
CA VAL A 108 13.40 16.23 -19.24
C VAL A 108 14.46 15.13 -19.36
N LEU A 109 14.17 13.94 -18.83
CA LEU A 109 15.11 12.81 -18.86
C LEU A 109 15.35 12.27 -20.28
N MET A 110 14.33 12.30 -21.15
CA MET A 110 14.50 11.94 -22.56
C MET A 110 15.37 12.95 -23.31
N ARG A 111 15.16 14.26 -23.12
CA ARG A 111 16.00 15.31 -23.71
C ARG A 111 17.42 15.30 -23.13
N ALA A 112 17.56 14.90 -21.86
CA ALA A 112 18.87 14.66 -21.27
C ALA A 112 19.56 13.38 -21.81
N ARG A 113 18.87 12.58 -22.66
CA ARG A 113 19.34 11.31 -23.22
C ARG A 113 19.69 10.24 -22.17
N LEU A 114 19.09 10.37 -21.01
CA LEU A 114 19.18 9.39 -19.91
C LEU A 114 18.16 8.29 -20.04
N VAL A 115 17.00 8.58 -20.64
CA VAL A 115 15.83 7.69 -20.74
C VAL A 115 15.35 7.65 -22.18
N LYS A 116 14.98 6.46 -22.67
CA LYS A 116 14.33 6.24 -23.96
C LYS A 116 13.02 5.48 -23.80
N ASN A 117 13.02 4.37 -23.09
CA ASN A 117 11.87 3.49 -22.85
C ASN A 117 11.36 3.66 -21.41
N VAL A 118 10.06 3.88 -21.27
CA VAL A 118 9.43 4.19 -19.98
C VAL A 118 8.29 3.22 -19.71
N LEU A 119 8.21 2.72 -18.48
CA LEU A 119 7.08 1.96 -17.98
C LEU A 119 6.30 2.82 -16.98
N PHE A 120 5.01 3.01 -17.21
CA PHE A 120 4.09 3.64 -16.27
C PHE A 120 3.20 2.57 -15.64
N LEU A 121 3.26 2.45 -14.31
CA LEU A 121 2.51 1.47 -13.53
C LEU A 121 1.45 2.17 -12.69
N ALA A 122 0.22 1.64 -12.74
CA ALA A 122 -0.88 2.02 -11.87
C ALA A 122 -1.63 0.78 -11.36
N ASP A 123 -2.40 0.94 -10.29
CA ASP A 123 -3.14 -0.17 -9.67
C ASP A 123 -4.37 -0.63 -10.49
N ARG A 124 -4.97 0.29 -11.26
CA ARG A 124 -6.24 0.06 -11.97
C ARG A 124 -6.15 0.42 -13.45
N VAL A 125 -6.88 -0.35 -14.26
CA VAL A 125 -6.94 -0.14 -15.72
C VAL A 125 -7.44 1.27 -16.08
N GLU A 126 -8.36 1.84 -15.30
CA GLU A 126 -8.88 3.20 -15.51
C GLU A 126 -7.81 4.26 -15.35
N LEU A 127 -6.92 4.12 -14.33
CA LEU A 127 -5.79 5.03 -14.11
C LEU A 127 -4.76 4.90 -15.25
N VAL A 128 -4.51 3.69 -15.72
CA VAL A 128 -3.67 3.41 -16.88
C VAL A 128 -4.19 4.13 -18.12
N LYS A 129 -5.49 4.02 -18.42
CA LYS A 129 -6.14 4.69 -19.56
C LYS A 129 -6.07 6.22 -19.44
N GLN A 130 -6.31 6.76 -18.26
CA GLN A 130 -6.24 8.20 -17.99
C GLN A 130 -4.82 8.74 -18.17
N ALA A 131 -3.82 8.06 -17.61
CA ALA A 131 -2.43 8.44 -17.76
C ALA A 131 -2.01 8.44 -19.24
N LYS A 132 -2.33 7.36 -19.97
CA LYS A 132 -2.05 7.29 -21.41
C LYS A 132 -2.70 8.43 -22.21
N SER A 133 -3.99 8.74 -21.93
CA SER A 133 -4.69 9.85 -22.59
C SER A 133 -4.01 11.18 -22.30
N ALA A 134 -3.66 11.44 -21.03
CA ALA A 134 -2.98 12.67 -20.63
C ALA A 134 -1.60 12.82 -21.28
N TYR A 135 -0.81 11.76 -21.34
CA TYR A 135 0.48 11.78 -22.02
C TYR A 135 0.33 12.04 -23.52
N GLY A 136 -0.70 11.46 -24.17
CA GLY A 136 -1.00 11.71 -25.58
C GLY A 136 -1.44 13.16 -25.86
N GLU A 137 -2.12 13.81 -24.92
CA GLU A 137 -2.46 15.25 -25.01
C GLU A 137 -1.23 16.13 -24.83
N TYR A 138 -0.32 15.79 -23.90
CA TYR A 138 0.87 16.58 -23.61
C TYR A 138 1.96 16.41 -24.67
N TYR A 139 2.12 15.20 -25.20
CA TYR A 139 3.16 14.82 -26.16
C TYR A 139 2.59 13.96 -27.28
N PRO A 140 1.87 14.56 -28.27
CA PRO A 140 1.19 13.82 -29.33
C PRO A 140 2.11 12.97 -30.23
N ASP A 141 3.39 13.33 -30.29
CA ASP A 141 4.40 12.65 -31.12
C ASP A 141 5.02 11.42 -30.43
N TRP A 142 4.63 11.12 -29.20
CA TRP A 142 5.16 9.95 -28.50
C TRP A 142 4.36 8.68 -28.86
N SER A 143 5.07 7.58 -29.10
CA SER A 143 4.42 6.27 -29.21
C SER A 143 4.03 5.76 -27.82
N LEU A 144 2.74 5.44 -27.64
CA LEU A 144 2.14 5.10 -26.37
C LEU A 144 1.41 3.75 -26.47
N CYS A 145 1.79 2.76 -25.69
CA CYS A 145 1.14 1.46 -25.57
C CYS A 145 0.39 1.32 -24.24
N ASN A 146 -0.78 0.70 -24.26
CA ASN A 146 -1.48 0.25 -23.06
C ASN A 146 -1.58 -1.29 -23.11
N LEU A 147 -0.85 -1.97 -22.24
CA LEU A 147 -0.84 -3.43 -22.15
C LEU A 147 -2.15 -4.03 -21.64
N CYS A 148 -3.05 -3.22 -21.08
CA CYS A 148 -4.37 -3.68 -20.65
C CYS A 148 -5.37 -3.76 -21.81
N ASP A 149 -5.02 -3.26 -23.01
CA ASP A 149 -5.84 -3.34 -24.21
C ASP A 149 -5.47 -4.60 -25.02
N ASN A 150 -6.30 -4.97 -26.00
CA ASN A 150 -6.11 -6.19 -26.83
C ASN A 150 -5.03 -6.05 -27.94
N LYS A 151 -4.45 -4.87 -28.12
CA LYS A 151 -3.40 -4.60 -29.12
C LYS A 151 -2.19 -4.00 -28.42
N HIS A 152 -1.07 -4.70 -28.50
CA HIS A 152 0.16 -4.32 -27.86
C HIS A 152 1.18 -3.83 -28.89
N ASP A 153 1.79 -2.68 -28.64
CA ASP A 153 2.99 -2.18 -29.29
C ASP A 153 4.10 -2.14 -28.24
N VAL A 154 4.80 -3.26 -28.07
CA VAL A 154 5.85 -3.43 -27.05
C VAL A 154 7.06 -2.54 -27.28
N ASP A 155 7.24 -2.03 -28.51
CA ASP A 155 8.33 -1.13 -28.87
C ASP A 155 7.97 0.36 -28.64
N ALA A 156 6.79 0.63 -28.10
CA ALA A 156 6.36 1.98 -27.79
C ALA A 156 7.29 2.65 -26.78
N ARG A 157 7.50 3.96 -26.96
CA ARG A 157 8.35 4.77 -26.08
C ARG A 157 7.87 4.78 -24.62
N VAL A 158 6.55 4.82 -24.42
CA VAL A 158 5.94 4.74 -23.09
C VAL A 158 4.92 3.61 -23.07
N VAL A 159 5.15 2.64 -22.22
CA VAL A 159 4.26 1.51 -21.98
C VAL A 159 3.51 1.74 -20.67
N PHE A 160 2.19 1.70 -20.74
CA PHE A 160 1.29 1.84 -19.59
C PHE A 160 0.72 0.48 -19.21
N SER A 161 0.75 0.12 -17.94
CA SER A 161 0.26 -1.18 -17.49
C SER A 161 -0.25 -1.14 -16.06
N THR A 162 -1.09 -2.11 -15.69
CA THR A 162 -1.24 -2.44 -14.27
C THR A 162 -0.10 -3.37 -13.83
N TYR A 163 0.15 -3.43 -12.51
CA TYR A 163 1.17 -4.34 -11.98
C TYR A 163 0.91 -5.80 -12.35
N GLN A 164 -0.35 -6.22 -12.25
CA GLN A 164 -0.74 -7.60 -12.54
C GLN A 164 -0.56 -7.93 -14.03
N THR A 165 -0.94 -7.01 -14.91
CA THR A 165 -0.74 -7.19 -16.35
C THR A 165 0.74 -7.22 -16.71
N MET A 166 1.56 -6.37 -16.08
CA MET A 166 2.99 -6.30 -16.37
C MET A 166 3.72 -7.58 -15.95
N ILE A 167 3.43 -8.15 -14.77
CA ILE A 167 4.02 -9.44 -14.37
C ILE A 167 3.70 -10.52 -15.40
N GLY A 168 2.45 -10.62 -15.86
CA GLY A 168 2.09 -11.57 -16.91
C GLY A 168 2.80 -11.30 -18.23
N ALA A 169 2.90 -10.02 -18.61
CA ALA A 169 3.52 -9.61 -19.88
C ALA A 169 5.03 -9.90 -19.94
N ILE A 170 5.76 -9.81 -18.82
CA ILE A 170 7.18 -10.18 -18.78
C ILE A 170 7.39 -11.65 -19.21
N ASP A 171 6.46 -12.54 -18.83
CA ASP A 171 6.57 -13.98 -19.13
C ASP A 171 5.98 -14.34 -20.50
N THR A 172 5.00 -13.60 -21.03
CA THR A 172 4.19 -14.04 -22.17
C THR A 172 4.40 -13.20 -23.44
N GLU A 173 4.74 -11.91 -23.32
CA GLU A 173 4.90 -11.04 -24.48
C GLU A 173 6.21 -11.35 -25.21
N THR A 174 6.11 -11.50 -26.52
CA THR A 174 7.26 -11.76 -27.40
C THR A 174 7.41 -10.65 -28.45
N ALA A 175 8.65 -10.28 -28.71
CA ALA A 175 8.99 -9.39 -29.82
C ALA A 175 8.81 -10.10 -31.18
N SER A 176 8.92 -9.34 -32.25
CA SER A 176 8.78 -9.85 -33.64
C SER A 176 9.75 -10.95 -34.02
N ASP A 177 10.87 -11.08 -33.29
CA ASP A 177 11.90 -12.13 -33.45
C ASP A 177 11.63 -13.37 -32.59
N GLY A 178 10.53 -13.42 -31.85
CA GLY A 178 10.13 -14.55 -30.99
C GLY A 178 10.83 -14.59 -29.63
N LYS A 179 11.64 -13.58 -29.27
CA LYS A 179 12.26 -13.48 -27.95
C LYS A 179 11.33 -12.75 -26.97
N PRO A 180 11.53 -12.88 -25.62
CA PRO A 180 10.81 -12.07 -24.66
C PRO A 180 10.89 -10.59 -25.01
N ALA A 181 9.75 -9.92 -25.05
CA ALA A 181 9.66 -8.50 -25.40
C ALA A 181 10.34 -7.60 -24.37
N PHE A 182 10.32 -8.00 -23.11
CA PHE A 182 10.79 -7.19 -21.99
C PHE A 182 12.00 -7.81 -21.31
N SER A 183 13.19 -7.53 -21.87
CA SER A 183 14.47 -7.90 -21.25
C SER A 183 14.71 -7.11 -19.94
N PRO A 184 15.58 -7.55 -19.04
CA PRO A 184 15.90 -6.84 -17.80
C PRO A 184 16.35 -5.38 -17.99
N GLY A 185 16.97 -5.06 -19.12
CA GLY A 185 17.41 -3.72 -19.47
C GLY A 185 16.40 -2.92 -20.32
N HIS A 186 15.20 -3.44 -20.61
CA HIS A 186 14.27 -2.85 -21.58
C HIS A 186 13.81 -1.43 -21.20
N PHE A 187 13.41 -1.21 -19.95
CA PHE A 187 12.98 0.09 -19.47
C PHE A 187 14.12 0.85 -18.79
N ASP A 188 14.22 2.14 -19.09
CA ASP A 188 15.19 3.04 -18.46
C ASP A 188 14.57 3.76 -17.25
N LEU A 189 13.24 3.94 -17.24
CA LEU A 189 12.48 4.60 -16.18
C LEU A 189 11.18 3.84 -15.91
N ILE A 190 10.89 3.61 -14.64
CA ILE A 190 9.60 3.13 -14.15
C ILE A 190 8.94 4.24 -13.34
N ILE A 191 7.73 4.61 -13.71
CA ILE A 191 6.89 5.56 -13.00
C ILE A 191 5.83 4.75 -12.25
N VAL A 192 5.73 4.97 -10.95
CA VAL A 192 4.80 4.27 -10.05
C VAL A 192 3.77 5.28 -9.57
N ASP A 193 2.54 5.17 -10.06
CA ASP A 193 1.44 5.99 -9.56
C ASP A 193 0.82 5.35 -8.32
N GLU A 194 0.39 6.18 -7.36
CA GLU A 194 -0.12 5.77 -6.06
C GLU A 194 0.87 4.86 -5.30
N ALA A 195 2.13 5.32 -5.17
CA ALA A 195 3.28 4.58 -4.65
C ALA A 195 3.22 4.25 -3.14
N HIS A 196 2.09 4.49 -2.46
CA HIS A 196 1.89 4.28 -1.03
C HIS A 196 1.37 2.89 -0.66
N ARG A 197 0.99 2.06 -1.65
CA ARG A 197 0.41 0.74 -1.37
C ARG A 197 1.49 -0.30 -1.14
N SER A 198 1.16 -1.35 -0.38
CA SER A 198 1.97 -2.55 -0.14
C SER A 198 2.33 -3.35 -1.43
N ILE A 199 2.32 -2.64 -2.56
CA ILE A 199 2.60 -3.08 -3.93
C ILE A 199 3.99 -3.70 -4.03
N PHE A 200 4.95 -3.13 -3.29
CA PHE A 200 6.35 -3.52 -3.39
C PHE A 200 6.66 -4.93 -2.86
N LYS A 201 5.80 -5.50 -2.02
CA LYS A 201 5.93 -6.92 -1.61
C LYS A 201 5.33 -7.87 -2.64
N LYS A 202 4.12 -7.56 -3.13
CA LYS A 202 3.38 -8.42 -4.05
C LYS A 202 3.95 -8.39 -5.47
N TYR A 203 4.47 -7.23 -5.90
CA TYR A 203 4.95 -7.00 -7.27
C TYR A 203 6.45 -6.67 -7.31
N LYS A 204 7.19 -7.06 -6.27
CA LYS A 204 8.64 -6.85 -6.15
C LYS A 204 9.39 -7.37 -7.39
N ASP A 205 8.92 -8.47 -7.95
CA ASP A 205 9.54 -9.14 -9.09
C ASP A 205 9.66 -8.24 -10.33
N ILE A 206 8.75 -7.28 -10.53
CA ILE A 206 8.87 -6.28 -11.61
C ILE A 206 10.13 -5.43 -11.41
N PHE A 207 10.37 -4.98 -10.17
CA PHE A 207 11.47 -4.08 -9.83
C PHE A 207 12.81 -4.83 -9.67
N ASP A 208 12.76 -6.13 -9.37
CA ASP A 208 13.93 -7.01 -9.34
C ASP A 208 14.30 -7.49 -10.75
N HIS A 209 13.34 -7.56 -11.67
CA HIS A 209 13.56 -7.91 -13.06
C HIS A 209 14.21 -6.76 -13.85
N PHE A 210 13.64 -5.54 -13.78
CA PHE A 210 14.07 -4.40 -14.56
C PHE A 210 15.14 -3.56 -13.86
N ASP A 211 16.24 -3.29 -14.56
CA ASP A 211 17.26 -2.33 -14.14
C ASP A 211 16.90 -0.90 -14.60
N ALA A 212 15.98 -0.26 -13.94
CA ALA A 212 15.47 1.06 -14.30
C ALA A 212 15.63 2.08 -13.17
N LEU A 213 15.60 3.38 -13.53
CA LEU A 213 15.31 4.45 -12.59
C LEU A 213 13.86 4.31 -12.12
N VAL A 214 13.53 4.63 -10.87
CA VAL A 214 12.17 4.52 -10.36
C VAL A 214 11.73 5.82 -9.71
N VAL A 215 10.59 6.37 -10.17
CA VAL A 215 9.93 7.50 -9.53
C VAL A 215 8.55 7.11 -9.04
N GLY A 216 8.32 7.29 -7.74
CA GLY A 216 7.03 7.10 -7.11
C GLY A 216 6.28 8.41 -6.97
N LEU A 217 4.98 8.37 -7.27
CA LEU A 217 4.05 9.47 -7.09
C LEU A 217 2.99 9.04 -6.07
N THR A 218 2.75 9.83 -5.05
CA THR A 218 1.67 9.57 -4.10
C THR A 218 0.99 10.86 -3.66
N ALA A 219 -0.31 10.76 -3.36
CA ALA A 219 -1.07 11.84 -2.74
C ALA A 219 -1.21 11.65 -1.22
N THR A 220 -0.79 10.50 -0.71
CA THR A 220 -0.83 10.21 0.73
C THR A 220 0.07 11.18 1.47
N PRO A 221 -0.42 11.85 2.53
CA PRO A 221 0.43 12.68 3.38
C PRO A 221 1.67 11.92 3.84
N ARG A 222 2.80 12.62 3.96
CA ARG A 222 4.10 11.97 4.23
C ARG A 222 4.12 11.10 5.49
N ASP A 223 3.42 11.53 6.54
CA ASP A 223 3.37 10.83 7.82
C ASP A 223 2.51 9.55 7.78
N GLU A 224 1.76 9.37 6.69
CA GLU A 224 0.89 8.23 6.43
C GLU A 224 1.47 7.27 5.38
N VAL A 225 2.59 7.63 4.75
CA VAL A 225 3.34 6.73 3.87
C VAL A 225 4.10 5.72 4.72
N ASP A 226 3.87 4.44 4.47
CA ASP A 226 4.50 3.37 5.23
C ASP A 226 6.04 3.34 5.09
N ARG A 227 6.71 2.83 6.12
CA ARG A 227 8.18 2.78 6.18
C ARG A 227 8.77 1.96 5.03
N ASN A 228 8.12 0.87 4.62
CA ASN A 228 8.63 0.02 3.53
C ASN A 228 8.63 0.78 2.20
N THR A 229 7.69 1.71 1.98
CA THR A 229 7.67 2.59 0.81
C THR A 229 8.87 3.52 0.81
N TYR A 230 9.17 4.18 1.94
CA TYR A 230 10.37 5.02 2.04
C TYR A 230 11.67 4.23 1.80
N ASP A 231 11.79 3.05 2.43
CA ASP A 231 12.95 2.16 2.25
C ASP A 231 13.12 1.75 0.78
N PHE A 232 12.02 1.41 0.11
CA PHE A 232 12.05 1.06 -1.32
C PHE A 232 12.55 2.23 -2.19
N PHE A 233 12.14 3.46 -1.91
CA PHE A 233 12.58 4.65 -2.64
C PHE A 233 13.92 5.21 -2.16
N GLN A 234 14.62 4.53 -1.27
CA GLN A 234 15.91 4.98 -0.70
C GLN A 234 15.80 6.36 -0.06
N ALA A 235 14.65 6.64 0.54
CA ALA A 235 14.33 7.88 1.22
C ALA A 235 14.24 7.66 2.74
N GLU A 236 14.57 8.68 3.50
CA GLU A 236 14.37 8.66 4.95
C GLU A 236 12.87 8.70 5.28
N HIS A 237 12.46 7.96 6.31
CA HIS A 237 11.07 7.95 6.76
C HIS A 237 10.58 9.37 7.09
N GLY A 238 9.48 9.78 6.48
CA GLY A 238 8.95 11.13 6.60
C GLY A 238 9.68 12.21 5.78
N VAL A 239 10.71 11.84 4.98
CA VAL A 239 11.48 12.77 4.14
C VAL A 239 11.49 12.27 2.69
N PRO A 240 10.43 12.52 1.93
CA PRO A 240 10.40 12.17 0.51
C PRO A 240 11.39 13.02 -0.30
N THR A 241 11.64 12.62 -1.55
CA THR A 241 12.47 13.41 -2.48
C THR A 241 11.91 14.81 -2.70
N TYR A 242 10.59 14.92 -2.77
CA TYR A 242 9.87 16.20 -2.83
C TYR A 242 8.52 16.08 -2.12
N LEU A 243 8.12 17.18 -1.48
CA LEU A 243 6.89 17.26 -0.70
C LEU A 243 6.08 18.50 -1.09
N TYR A 244 4.82 18.30 -1.45
CA TYR A 244 3.85 19.36 -1.68
C TYR A 244 2.46 18.95 -1.15
N GLU A 245 2.19 19.35 0.08
CA GLU A 245 0.99 18.92 0.81
C GLU A 245 -0.25 19.76 0.52
N TYR A 246 -1.41 19.21 0.87
CA TYR A 246 -2.71 19.84 0.68
C TYR A 246 -2.80 21.21 1.37
N LYS A 247 -2.32 21.32 2.62
CA LYS A 247 -2.32 22.57 3.37
C LYS A 247 -1.55 23.69 2.65
N THR A 248 -0.36 23.39 2.17
CA THR A 248 0.45 24.34 1.37
C THR A 248 -0.29 24.78 0.12
N ALA A 249 -0.94 23.85 -0.58
CA ALA A 249 -1.66 24.15 -1.81
C ALA A 249 -2.92 25.01 -1.58
N VAL A 250 -3.57 24.87 -0.40
CA VAL A 250 -4.76 25.63 -0.03
C VAL A 250 -4.41 26.98 0.59
N GLU A 251 -3.61 27.00 1.64
CA GLU A 251 -3.42 28.18 2.48
C GLU A 251 -2.39 29.16 1.94
N ARG A 252 -1.26 28.64 1.42
CA ARG A 252 -0.18 29.48 0.93
C ARG A 252 -0.35 29.84 -0.54
N ASP A 253 -0.59 28.83 -1.37
CA ASP A 253 -0.50 28.98 -2.83
C ASP A 253 -1.86 29.15 -3.52
N HIS A 254 -2.93 28.82 -2.84
CA HIS A 254 -4.32 28.92 -3.34
C HIS A 254 -4.53 28.17 -4.68
N TYR A 255 -3.85 27.02 -4.88
CA TYR A 255 -4.04 26.16 -6.06
C TYR A 255 -5.10 25.09 -5.87
N LEU A 256 -5.57 24.91 -4.63
CA LEU A 256 -6.68 24.03 -4.25
C LEU A 256 -7.64 24.82 -3.35
N VAL A 257 -8.90 24.35 -3.27
CA VAL A 257 -9.90 24.94 -2.34
C VAL A 257 -9.97 24.12 -1.05
N PRO A 258 -10.23 24.77 0.10
CA PRO A 258 -10.44 24.10 1.37
C PRO A 258 -11.76 23.33 1.38
N PHE A 259 -11.85 22.30 2.20
CA PHE A 259 -13.13 21.67 2.53
C PHE A 259 -13.72 22.27 3.80
N TYR A 260 -15.05 22.19 3.89
CA TYR A 260 -15.82 22.48 5.09
C TYR A 260 -16.51 21.20 5.52
N ASN A 261 -16.22 20.75 6.73
CA ASN A 261 -16.68 19.47 7.25
C ASN A 261 -18.01 19.64 8.00
N ILE A 262 -18.98 18.82 7.67
CA ILE A 262 -20.29 18.72 8.31
C ILE A 262 -20.41 17.28 8.81
N GLU A 263 -20.17 17.09 10.10
CA GLU A 263 -20.35 15.79 10.75
C GLU A 263 -21.81 15.72 11.22
N ALA A 264 -22.58 14.85 10.60
CA ALA A 264 -23.99 14.67 10.91
C ALA A 264 -24.26 13.19 11.25
N LYS A 265 -25.13 12.97 12.23
CA LYS A 265 -25.51 11.62 12.65
C LYS A 265 -27.02 11.51 12.64
N THR A 266 -27.55 10.40 12.13
CA THR A 266 -28.92 10.00 12.41
C THR A 266 -28.92 9.09 13.64
N LYS A 267 -30.05 8.94 14.32
CA LYS A 267 -30.14 8.08 15.50
C LYS A 267 -29.63 6.66 15.18
N PHE A 268 -30.04 6.12 14.04
CA PHE A 268 -29.67 4.74 13.66
C PHE A 268 -28.23 4.60 13.15
N THR A 269 -27.65 5.65 12.56
CA THR A 269 -26.23 5.59 12.15
C THR A 269 -25.25 5.69 13.33
N ASP A 270 -25.69 6.27 14.45
CA ASP A 270 -24.89 6.40 15.68
C ASP A 270 -25.10 5.22 16.63
N GLU A 271 -26.35 4.97 17.02
CA GLU A 271 -26.71 4.03 18.08
C GLU A 271 -27.18 2.65 17.58
N GLY A 272 -27.52 2.54 16.28
CA GLY A 272 -28.23 1.36 15.75
C GLY A 272 -29.75 1.47 15.96
N ILE A 273 -30.45 0.36 15.81
CA ILE A 273 -31.91 0.29 16.00
C ILE A 273 -32.19 -0.53 17.23
N THR A 274 -32.74 0.09 18.28
CA THR A 274 -33.19 -0.58 19.52
C THR A 274 -34.73 -0.65 19.49
N TYR A 275 -35.29 -1.84 19.61
CA TYR A 275 -36.74 -2.07 19.53
C TYR A 275 -37.52 -1.23 20.51
N ASP A 276 -37.09 -1.14 21.77
CA ASP A 276 -37.78 -0.40 22.83
C ASP A 276 -37.84 1.10 22.57
N ASP A 277 -36.90 1.66 21.80
CA ASP A 277 -36.82 3.09 21.48
C ASP A 277 -37.64 3.51 20.28
N LEU A 278 -38.28 2.55 19.61
CA LEU A 278 -39.15 2.83 18.44
C LEU A 278 -40.51 3.33 18.86
N SER A 279 -41.14 4.13 17.98
CA SER A 279 -42.55 4.46 18.12
C SER A 279 -43.41 3.22 17.93
N GLU A 280 -44.64 3.21 18.47
CA GLU A 280 -45.57 2.08 18.31
C GLU A 280 -45.81 1.75 16.82
N GLU A 281 -45.89 2.74 15.93
CA GLU A 281 -45.99 2.57 14.49
C GLU A 281 -44.74 1.90 13.89
N ASP A 282 -43.55 2.28 14.37
CA ASP A 282 -42.27 1.71 13.90
C ASP A 282 -42.01 0.32 14.50
N LYS A 283 -42.55 0.02 15.72
CA LYS A 283 -42.48 -1.34 16.29
C LYS A 283 -43.30 -2.32 15.46
N GLU A 284 -44.48 -1.99 15.03
CA GLU A 284 -45.27 -2.85 14.14
C GLU A 284 -44.50 -3.17 12.86
N ARG A 285 -43.84 -2.16 12.23
CA ARG A 285 -43.00 -2.37 11.04
C ARG A 285 -41.75 -3.20 11.34
N TYR A 286 -41.14 -2.97 12.49
CA TYR A 286 -39.96 -3.72 12.91
C TYR A 286 -40.29 -5.20 13.14
N GLU A 287 -41.47 -5.49 13.72
CA GLU A 287 -41.95 -6.85 13.88
C GLU A 287 -42.26 -7.53 12.54
N ASP A 288 -42.82 -6.81 11.57
CA ASP A 288 -43.06 -7.30 10.22
C ASP A 288 -41.76 -7.59 9.45
N ASP A 289 -40.73 -6.74 9.62
CA ASP A 289 -39.48 -6.81 8.87
C ASP A 289 -38.47 -7.80 9.48
N PHE A 290 -38.42 -7.93 10.80
CA PHE A 290 -37.41 -8.68 11.55
C PHE A 290 -37.97 -9.80 12.43
N GLY A 291 -39.27 -9.92 12.55
CA GLY A 291 -39.92 -10.91 13.42
C GLY A 291 -39.77 -12.33 12.87
N GLU A 292 -39.44 -13.26 13.74
CA GLU A 292 -39.48 -14.72 13.50
C GLU A 292 -40.57 -15.32 14.35
N ASP A 293 -41.35 -16.31 13.78
CA ASP A 293 -42.41 -17.03 14.50
C ASP A 293 -41.76 -17.91 15.60
N ASP A 294 -42.09 -17.66 16.85
CA ASP A 294 -41.57 -18.41 18.02
C ASP A 294 -42.12 -19.83 18.14
N GLY A 295 -43.01 -20.23 17.23
CA GLY A 295 -43.66 -21.56 17.23
C GLY A 295 -44.78 -21.75 18.26
N GLU A 296 -45.03 -20.73 19.12
CA GLU A 296 -46.09 -20.70 20.14
C GLU A 296 -47.18 -19.63 19.83
N GLY A 297 -47.05 -18.98 18.66
CA GLY A 297 -48.01 -17.98 18.17
C GLY A 297 -47.65 -16.54 18.58
N GLY A 298 -46.40 -16.32 19.04
CA GLY A 298 -45.74 -15.05 19.23
C GLY A 298 -44.74 -14.71 18.11
N VAL A 299 -44.24 -13.49 18.12
CA VAL A 299 -43.18 -13.04 17.22
C VAL A 299 -41.97 -12.64 18.07
N GLU A 300 -40.83 -13.30 17.84
CA GLU A 300 -39.55 -12.94 18.46
C GLU A 300 -38.82 -11.96 17.52
N VAL A 301 -38.42 -10.83 18.05
CA VAL A 301 -37.67 -9.79 17.31
C VAL A 301 -36.30 -9.56 17.96
N PRO A 302 -35.27 -9.16 17.19
CA PRO A 302 -34.00 -8.73 17.79
C PRO A 302 -34.21 -7.50 18.67
N ASP A 303 -33.73 -7.50 19.91
CA ASP A 303 -33.80 -6.34 20.79
C ASP A 303 -33.00 -5.13 20.24
N HIS A 304 -31.90 -5.44 19.51
CA HIS A 304 -30.99 -4.43 18.96
C HIS A 304 -30.36 -4.85 17.62
N ILE A 305 -30.28 -3.91 16.68
CA ILE A 305 -29.55 -4.02 15.41
C ILE A 305 -28.41 -3.00 15.43
N ASP A 306 -27.17 -3.48 15.40
CA ASP A 306 -25.97 -2.62 15.40
C ASP A 306 -25.95 -1.63 14.23
N ALA A 307 -25.46 -0.42 14.49
CA ALA A 307 -25.22 0.61 13.46
C ALA A 307 -24.34 0.12 12.29
N ASP A 308 -23.45 -0.88 12.52
CA ASP A 308 -22.64 -1.51 11.48
C ASP A 308 -23.43 -2.38 10.49
N ALA A 309 -24.64 -2.79 10.84
CA ALA A 309 -25.55 -3.53 9.98
C ALA A 309 -26.28 -2.64 8.97
N LEU A 310 -26.50 -1.35 9.30
CA LEU A 310 -27.11 -0.35 8.43
C LEU A 310 -26.31 -0.15 7.15
N ASN A 311 -27.01 0.07 6.05
CA ASN A 311 -26.43 0.24 4.70
C ASN A 311 -25.66 -0.98 4.18
N ARG A 312 -25.47 -2.01 5.01
CA ARG A 312 -24.78 -3.23 4.68
C ARG A 312 -25.73 -4.41 4.51
N PHE A 313 -26.61 -4.63 5.49
CA PHE A 313 -27.60 -5.71 5.52
C PHE A 313 -29.02 -5.18 5.78
N VAL A 314 -29.14 -4.08 6.50
CA VAL A 314 -30.40 -3.38 6.75
C VAL A 314 -30.36 -2.06 6.02
N MET A 315 -31.37 -1.80 5.18
CA MET A 315 -31.53 -0.54 4.44
C MET A 315 -32.80 0.15 4.94
N ASN A 316 -32.61 1.25 5.66
CA ASN A 316 -33.72 2.04 6.16
C ASN A 316 -34.03 3.21 5.23
N ALA A 317 -35.26 3.28 4.74
CA ALA A 317 -35.72 4.35 3.87
C ALA A 317 -35.68 5.71 4.58
N GLY A 318 -36.05 5.75 5.85
CA GLY A 318 -36.01 6.97 6.65
C GLY A 318 -34.62 7.57 6.81
N THR A 319 -33.60 6.71 7.03
CA THR A 319 -32.20 7.13 7.10
C THR A 319 -31.72 7.75 5.77
N VAL A 320 -32.02 7.08 4.63
CA VAL A 320 -31.62 7.58 3.31
C VAL A 320 -32.33 8.87 2.97
N ASP A 321 -33.64 8.97 3.31
CA ASP A 321 -34.44 10.17 3.07
C ASP A 321 -33.91 11.36 3.88
N ALA A 322 -33.56 11.16 5.15
CA ALA A 322 -33.00 12.21 6.00
C ALA A 322 -31.66 12.72 5.42
N VAL A 323 -30.76 11.82 4.99
CA VAL A 323 -29.50 12.19 4.36
C VAL A 323 -29.70 12.97 3.05
N LEU A 324 -30.64 12.53 2.20
CA LEU A 324 -30.94 13.22 0.93
C LEU A 324 -31.59 14.59 1.16
N GLN A 325 -32.49 14.73 2.14
CA GLN A 325 -33.11 16.00 2.49
C GLN A 325 -32.08 16.97 3.05
N ASP A 326 -31.22 16.53 3.97
CA ASP A 326 -30.16 17.36 4.56
C ASP A 326 -29.18 17.85 3.48
N LEU A 327 -28.76 16.98 2.56
CA LEU A 327 -27.91 17.36 1.42
C LEU A 327 -28.60 18.43 0.54
N MET A 328 -29.87 18.22 0.16
CA MET A 328 -30.58 19.12 -0.74
C MET A 328 -30.88 20.47 -0.09
N GLU A 329 -31.06 20.53 1.22
CA GLU A 329 -31.28 21.73 1.98
C GLU A 329 -30.01 22.54 2.20
N HIS A 330 -28.96 21.90 2.70
CA HIS A 330 -27.75 22.55 3.22
C HIS A 330 -26.52 22.47 2.30
N GLY A 331 -26.55 21.66 1.25
CA GLY A 331 -25.41 21.54 0.31
C GLY A 331 -25.19 22.83 -0.47
N ILE A 332 -23.95 23.06 -0.92
CA ILE A 332 -23.62 24.18 -1.80
C ILE A 332 -24.45 24.08 -3.06
N LYS A 333 -25.18 25.17 -3.38
CA LYS A 333 -26.03 25.28 -4.55
C LYS A 333 -25.34 26.10 -5.64
N THR A 334 -25.84 25.94 -6.86
CA THR A 334 -25.42 26.68 -8.06
C THR A 334 -26.63 27.29 -8.76
N MET A 335 -26.43 27.99 -9.85
CA MET A 335 -27.49 28.63 -10.64
C MET A 335 -28.35 29.57 -9.78
N GLY A 336 -27.73 30.48 -9.01
CA GLY A 336 -28.43 31.42 -8.14
C GLY A 336 -29.17 30.77 -6.97
N GLY A 337 -28.75 29.57 -6.56
CA GLY A 337 -29.37 28.83 -5.45
C GLY A 337 -30.51 27.89 -5.84
N GLU A 338 -30.86 27.82 -7.13
CA GLU A 338 -31.97 27.00 -7.62
C GLU A 338 -31.66 25.50 -7.68
N GLN A 339 -30.40 25.15 -7.82
CA GLN A 339 -29.97 23.77 -8.00
C GLN A 339 -28.85 23.42 -7.05
N ILE A 340 -28.88 22.20 -6.46
CA ILE A 340 -27.71 21.64 -5.74
C ILE A 340 -26.52 21.55 -6.71
N GLY A 341 -25.33 21.92 -6.26
CA GLY A 341 -24.12 21.80 -7.04
C GLY A 341 -23.69 20.35 -7.29
N LYS A 342 -22.77 20.11 -8.22
CA LYS A 342 -22.30 18.76 -8.50
C LYS A 342 -21.84 18.03 -7.23
N THR A 343 -22.40 16.85 -7.02
CA THR A 343 -22.29 16.07 -5.79
C THR A 343 -21.87 14.64 -6.07
N ILE A 344 -20.96 14.10 -5.23
CA ILE A 344 -20.61 12.68 -5.21
C ILE A 344 -21.05 12.08 -3.87
N ILE A 345 -21.91 11.06 -3.91
CA ILE A 345 -22.31 10.27 -2.75
C ILE A 345 -21.55 8.94 -2.77
N PHE A 346 -20.78 8.67 -1.73
CA PHE A 346 -20.05 7.43 -1.57
C PHE A 346 -20.88 6.42 -0.79
N ALA A 347 -21.37 5.38 -1.48
CA ALA A 347 -22.23 4.36 -0.91
C ALA A 347 -21.45 3.12 -0.46
N GLN A 348 -22.01 2.38 0.50
CA GLN A 348 -21.39 1.21 1.11
C GLN A 348 -21.23 0.03 0.14
N ASN A 349 -22.23 -0.23 -0.71
CA ASN A 349 -22.26 -1.30 -1.71
C ASN A 349 -23.20 -0.94 -2.86
N GLN A 350 -23.22 -1.77 -3.92
CA GLN A 350 -24.02 -1.51 -5.12
C GLN A 350 -25.53 -1.48 -4.84
N LYS A 351 -26.02 -2.30 -3.91
CA LYS A 351 -27.45 -2.31 -3.55
C LYS A 351 -27.82 -1.02 -2.84
N HIS A 352 -26.98 -0.57 -1.89
CA HIS A 352 -27.14 0.72 -1.22
C HIS A 352 -27.12 1.88 -2.22
N ALA A 353 -26.20 1.88 -3.18
CA ALA A 353 -26.15 2.91 -4.22
C ALA A 353 -27.45 3.00 -5.05
N ARG A 354 -28.00 1.85 -5.46
CA ARG A 354 -29.28 1.81 -6.17
C ARG A 354 -30.46 2.25 -5.31
N PHE A 355 -30.47 1.85 -4.03
CA PHE A 355 -31.48 2.24 -3.07
C PHE A 355 -31.51 3.76 -2.83
N ILE A 356 -30.34 4.41 -2.72
CA ILE A 356 -30.25 5.88 -2.64
C ILE A 356 -30.90 6.55 -3.87
N VAL A 357 -30.63 6.05 -5.08
CA VAL A 357 -31.21 6.59 -6.32
C VAL A 357 -32.72 6.37 -6.38
N GLU A 358 -33.20 5.22 -5.93
CA GLU A 358 -34.64 4.89 -5.81
C GLU A 358 -35.34 5.86 -4.84
N ARG A 359 -34.79 6.04 -3.64
CA ARG A 359 -35.31 6.98 -2.63
C ARG A 359 -35.33 8.41 -3.14
N PHE A 360 -34.26 8.85 -3.80
CA PHE A 360 -34.24 10.18 -4.45
C PHE A 360 -35.39 10.32 -5.47
N GLY A 361 -35.65 9.27 -6.25
CA GLY A 361 -36.78 9.24 -7.20
C GLY A 361 -38.14 9.38 -6.53
N ALA A 362 -38.29 8.81 -5.33
CA ALA A 362 -39.52 8.95 -4.53
C ALA A 362 -39.68 10.36 -3.96
N LEU A 363 -38.62 10.95 -3.39
CA LEU A 363 -38.61 12.28 -2.79
C LEU A 363 -38.70 13.41 -3.84
N TYR A 364 -37.97 13.27 -4.94
CA TYR A 364 -37.79 14.31 -5.97
C TYR A 364 -38.11 13.79 -7.39
N PRO A 365 -39.37 13.33 -7.66
CA PRO A 365 -39.71 12.64 -8.91
C PRO A 365 -39.55 13.51 -10.17
N LYS A 366 -39.63 14.81 -10.06
CA LYS A 366 -39.42 15.73 -11.19
C LYS A 366 -37.96 15.80 -11.61
N LEU A 367 -37.04 15.85 -10.64
CA LEU A 367 -35.61 15.89 -10.88
C LEU A 367 -35.10 14.52 -11.39
N ALA A 368 -35.55 13.44 -10.79
CA ALA A 368 -35.15 12.10 -11.16
C ALA A 368 -35.41 11.73 -12.63
N ARG A 369 -36.56 12.17 -13.18
CA ARG A 369 -36.93 11.96 -14.61
C ARG A 369 -35.98 12.64 -15.59
N GLY A 370 -35.28 13.69 -15.17
CA GLY A 370 -34.26 14.39 -15.95
C GLY A 370 -32.86 13.75 -15.95
N GLY A 371 -32.69 12.62 -15.28
CA GLY A 371 -31.37 11.98 -15.13
C GLY A 371 -30.44 12.71 -14.17
N PHE A 372 -31.00 13.43 -13.21
CA PHE A 372 -30.32 14.27 -12.23
C PHE A 372 -29.35 13.48 -11.34
N ILE A 373 -29.73 12.28 -10.96
CA ILE A 373 -28.95 11.35 -10.14
C ILE A 373 -28.67 10.05 -10.89
N LYS A 374 -27.44 9.51 -10.81
CA LYS A 374 -27.03 8.28 -11.47
C LYS A 374 -26.12 7.43 -10.56
N VAL A 375 -26.25 6.09 -10.70
CA VAL A 375 -25.34 5.12 -10.06
C VAL A 375 -24.09 4.96 -10.91
N VAL A 376 -22.93 4.84 -10.23
CA VAL A 376 -21.62 4.57 -10.85
C VAL A 376 -20.92 3.44 -10.08
N VAL A 377 -21.01 2.22 -10.62
CA VAL A 377 -20.52 1.00 -9.95
C VAL A 377 -19.81 0.08 -10.95
N HIS A 378 -18.93 -0.78 -10.45
CA HIS A 378 -18.28 -1.80 -11.27
C HIS A 378 -19.28 -2.81 -11.83
N GLY A 379 -19.03 -3.29 -13.07
CA GLY A 379 -19.86 -4.30 -13.72
C GLY A 379 -21.08 -3.77 -14.48
N GLU A 380 -21.26 -2.45 -14.54
CA GLU A 380 -22.26 -1.82 -15.40
C GLU A 380 -21.56 -1.15 -16.61
N ASP A 381 -21.94 -1.56 -17.82
CA ASP A 381 -21.32 -1.10 -19.09
C ASP A 381 -21.38 0.44 -19.28
N TYR A 382 -22.38 1.08 -18.68
CA TYR A 382 -22.61 2.53 -18.82
C TYR A 382 -21.89 3.39 -17.77
N SER A 383 -21.27 2.82 -16.74
CA SER A 383 -20.65 3.60 -15.66
C SER A 383 -19.56 4.55 -16.17
N HIS A 384 -18.76 4.13 -17.14
CA HIS A 384 -17.76 5.00 -17.76
C HIS A 384 -18.37 6.16 -18.56
N ALA A 385 -19.47 5.91 -19.26
CA ALA A 385 -20.19 6.96 -19.99
C ALA A 385 -20.79 7.98 -19.02
N ILE A 386 -21.37 7.52 -17.90
CA ILE A 386 -21.91 8.38 -16.84
C ILE A 386 -20.80 9.27 -16.23
N ILE A 387 -19.61 8.71 -15.97
CA ILE A 387 -18.47 9.50 -15.48
C ILE A 387 -18.07 10.57 -16.49
N GLN A 388 -18.03 10.25 -17.81
CA GLN A 388 -17.71 11.23 -18.85
C GLN A 388 -18.80 12.31 -18.95
N ASP A 389 -20.06 11.93 -18.84
CA ASP A 389 -21.18 12.88 -18.82
C ASP A 389 -21.12 13.79 -17.59
N PHE A 390 -20.82 13.23 -16.41
CA PHE A 390 -20.61 14.01 -15.18
C PHE A 390 -19.44 15.00 -15.29
N LYS A 391 -18.39 14.65 -16.03
CA LYS A 391 -17.24 15.54 -16.30
C LYS A 391 -17.56 16.68 -17.27
N ARG A 392 -18.35 16.42 -18.31
CA ARG A 392 -18.47 17.31 -19.48
C ARG A 392 -19.84 17.94 -19.65
N LYS A 393 -20.88 17.40 -19.02
CA LYS A 393 -22.25 17.84 -19.17
C LYS A 393 -22.79 18.39 -17.86
N THR A 394 -23.89 19.11 -17.94
CA THR A 394 -24.64 19.60 -16.77
C THR A 394 -25.30 18.45 -16.00
N MET A 395 -25.68 17.36 -16.69
CA MET A 395 -26.29 16.17 -16.09
C MET A 395 -25.39 14.94 -16.26
N PRO A 396 -25.35 14.05 -15.26
CA PRO A 396 -26.04 14.11 -13.97
C PRO A 396 -25.42 15.18 -13.05
N VAL A 397 -26.22 15.66 -12.07
CA VAL A 397 -25.75 16.58 -11.01
C VAL A 397 -25.24 15.78 -9.82
N ILE A 398 -25.91 14.68 -9.48
CA ILE A 398 -25.53 13.78 -8.39
C ILE A 398 -25.09 12.43 -8.95
N THR A 399 -23.95 11.96 -8.50
CA THR A 399 -23.49 10.57 -8.75
C THR A 399 -23.38 9.81 -7.44
N VAL A 400 -23.90 8.57 -7.43
CA VAL A 400 -23.78 7.65 -6.28
C VAL A 400 -22.81 6.55 -6.65
N SER A 401 -21.68 6.51 -5.97
CA SER A 401 -20.56 5.65 -6.36
C SER A 401 -20.16 4.64 -5.30
N VAL A 402 -19.75 3.46 -5.78
CA VAL A 402 -19.06 2.46 -4.97
C VAL A 402 -17.68 2.21 -5.59
N ASP A 403 -16.64 2.71 -4.91
CA ASP A 403 -15.21 2.58 -5.25
C ASP A 403 -14.74 3.14 -6.62
N MET A 404 -15.63 3.41 -7.59
CA MET A 404 -15.22 3.88 -8.93
C MET A 404 -14.83 5.36 -8.98
N MET A 405 -15.45 6.20 -8.14
CA MET A 405 -15.14 7.64 -8.08
C MET A 405 -14.26 8.02 -6.89
N ASP A 406 -13.86 7.07 -6.07
CA ASP A 406 -12.94 7.30 -4.95
C ASP A 406 -11.58 7.81 -5.46
N THR A 407 -11.13 7.30 -6.62
CA THR A 407 -9.83 7.65 -7.24
C THR A 407 -10.01 8.00 -8.73
N GLY A 408 -9.13 8.82 -9.28
CA GLY A 408 -8.96 9.01 -10.72
C GLY A 408 -10.03 9.86 -11.44
N VAL A 409 -11.06 10.35 -10.77
CA VAL A 409 -12.08 11.22 -11.39
C VAL A 409 -11.76 12.68 -11.06
N ASP A 410 -11.59 13.50 -12.12
CA ASP A 410 -11.29 14.92 -12.03
C ASP A 410 -12.46 15.73 -12.57
N VAL A 411 -13.20 16.40 -11.68
CA VAL A 411 -14.38 17.24 -11.98
C VAL A 411 -14.29 18.50 -11.12
N PRO A 412 -13.80 19.63 -11.64
CA PRO A 412 -13.64 20.87 -10.87
C PRO A 412 -14.93 21.40 -10.24
N GLU A 413 -16.06 21.17 -10.90
CA GLU A 413 -17.39 21.64 -10.48
C GLU A 413 -17.97 20.91 -9.25
N VAL A 414 -17.30 19.85 -8.73
CA VAL A 414 -17.78 19.13 -7.54
C VAL A 414 -17.64 20.01 -6.31
N VAL A 415 -18.75 20.35 -5.68
CA VAL A 415 -18.83 21.21 -4.49
C VAL A 415 -19.39 20.50 -3.26
N ASN A 416 -19.97 19.29 -3.41
CA ASN A 416 -20.46 18.51 -2.29
C ASN A 416 -19.95 17.06 -2.38
N LEU A 417 -19.46 16.53 -1.27
CA LEU A 417 -19.12 15.12 -1.08
C LEU A 417 -19.94 14.57 0.09
N VAL A 418 -20.52 13.40 -0.08
CA VAL A 418 -21.30 12.73 0.97
C VAL A 418 -20.67 11.39 1.30
N PHE A 419 -20.18 11.25 2.52
CA PHE A 419 -19.63 10.01 3.05
C PHE A 419 -20.76 9.21 3.71
N PHE A 420 -21.39 8.34 2.93
CA PHE A 420 -22.46 7.46 3.40
C PHE A 420 -21.97 6.00 3.44
N LYS A 421 -20.69 5.84 3.76
CA LYS A 421 -20.02 4.56 4.06
C LYS A 421 -18.94 4.76 5.11
N LYS A 422 -18.69 3.71 5.90
CA LYS A 422 -17.53 3.68 6.80
C LYS A 422 -16.24 3.44 6.00
N VAL A 423 -15.32 4.39 6.04
CA VAL A 423 -14.00 4.33 5.42
C VAL A 423 -12.99 3.91 6.49
N ARG A 424 -12.23 2.84 6.24
CA ARG A 424 -11.24 2.31 7.19
C ARG A 424 -9.79 2.56 6.76
N SER A 425 -9.59 2.95 5.50
CA SER A 425 -8.28 3.30 4.96
C SER A 425 -8.16 4.81 4.88
N ARG A 426 -7.18 5.37 5.58
CA ARG A 426 -6.88 6.80 5.60
C ARG A 426 -6.50 7.32 4.21
N ILE A 427 -5.79 6.49 3.44
CA ILE A 427 -5.44 6.76 2.05
C ILE A 427 -6.69 6.95 1.19
N LYS A 428 -7.66 6.01 1.27
CA LYS A 428 -8.93 6.14 0.56
C LYS A 428 -9.70 7.39 1.00
N PHE A 429 -9.68 7.69 2.29
CA PHE A 429 -10.33 8.89 2.84
C PHE A 429 -9.79 10.17 2.19
N TRP A 430 -8.46 10.36 2.15
CA TRP A 430 -7.84 11.51 1.49
C TRP A 430 -8.05 11.53 -0.02
N GLN A 431 -8.08 10.38 -0.68
CA GLN A 431 -8.38 10.28 -2.11
C GLN A 431 -9.81 10.73 -2.42
N MET A 432 -10.77 10.37 -1.56
CA MET A 432 -12.17 10.79 -1.67
C MET A 432 -12.31 12.30 -1.42
N ILE A 433 -11.70 12.85 -0.37
CA ILE A 433 -11.62 14.30 -0.12
C ILE A 433 -11.06 15.03 -1.34
N GLY A 434 -10.02 14.50 -1.93
CA GLY A 434 -9.36 15.03 -3.11
C GLY A 434 -10.27 15.19 -4.34
N ARG A 435 -11.49 14.65 -4.33
CA ARG A 435 -12.47 14.84 -5.44
C ARG A 435 -13.07 16.24 -5.44
N GLY A 436 -13.09 16.91 -4.29
CA GLY A 436 -13.66 18.26 -4.16
C GLY A 436 -12.63 19.40 -4.26
N THR A 437 -11.34 19.12 -4.20
CA THR A 437 -10.28 20.13 -3.95
C THR A 437 -9.97 21.07 -5.11
N ARG A 438 -10.50 20.83 -6.33
CA ARG A 438 -10.17 21.62 -7.52
C ARG A 438 -10.75 23.03 -7.47
N LEU A 439 -9.97 24.00 -7.95
CA LEU A 439 -10.49 25.32 -8.33
C LEU A 439 -11.46 25.17 -9.51
N CYS A 440 -12.50 26.00 -9.52
CA CYS A 440 -13.41 26.13 -10.65
C CYS A 440 -13.78 27.59 -10.82
N GLU A 441 -13.12 28.22 -11.77
CA GLU A 441 -13.36 29.63 -12.13
C GLU A 441 -14.73 29.77 -12.81
N GLY A 442 -15.46 30.82 -12.51
CA GLY A 442 -16.75 31.13 -13.12
C GLY A 442 -17.92 30.28 -12.60
N LEU A 443 -17.72 29.44 -11.58
CA LEU A 443 -18.79 28.68 -10.97
C LEU A 443 -19.55 29.55 -9.95
N ASP A 444 -20.81 29.89 -10.27
CA ASP A 444 -21.71 30.59 -9.34
C ASP A 444 -22.12 29.64 -8.22
N CYS A 445 -21.76 29.98 -7.00
CA CYS A 445 -22.04 29.19 -5.80
C CYS A 445 -22.92 29.99 -4.82
N VAL A 446 -23.77 29.26 -4.11
CA VAL A 446 -24.56 29.78 -2.96
C VAL A 446 -24.40 28.81 -1.81
N ASP A 447 -23.90 29.29 -0.67
CA ASP A 447 -23.71 28.48 0.54
C ASP A 447 -24.22 29.20 1.80
N GLY A 448 -24.25 28.47 2.92
CA GLY A 448 -24.69 28.98 4.21
C GLY A 448 -23.73 29.94 4.91
N ILE A 449 -22.46 30.06 4.39
CA ILE A 449 -21.36 30.81 5.02
C ILE A 449 -21.23 32.20 4.38
N ASP A 450 -21.01 32.22 3.04
CA ASP A 450 -20.76 33.47 2.30
C ASP A 450 -21.96 33.99 1.49
N GLY A 451 -23.07 33.22 1.47
CA GLY A 451 -24.21 33.53 0.61
C GLY A 451 -23.88 33.24 -0.85
N GLU A 452 -24.17 34.19 -1.75
CA GLU A 452 -23.88 34.07 -3.18
C GLU A 452 -22.48 34.60 -3.53
N TYR A 453 -21.71 33.82 -4.31
CA TYR A 453 -20.39 34.21 -4.78
C TYR A 453 -20.04 33.51 -6.09
N VAL A 454 -19.09 34.11 -6.83
CA VAL A 454 -18.52 33.57 -8.06
C VAL A 454 -17.12 33.02 -7.73
N ASP A 455 -16.72 32.01 -8.47
CA ASP A 455 -15.55 31.16 -8.25
C ASP A 455 -15.67 30.28 -7.02
N LYS A 456 -15.37 29.01 -7.20
CA LYS A 456 -15.44 28.03 -6.13
C LYS A 456 -14.45 28.34 -5.03
N LYS A 457 -14.92 28.76 -3.85
CA LYS A 457 -14.09 29.09 -2.67
C LYS A 457 -13.82 27.87 -1.77
N ARG A 458 -14.75 26.95 -1.70
CA ARG A 458 -14.72 25.73 -0.85
C ARG A 458 -15.58 24.63 -1.42
N PHE A 459 -15.56 23.47 -0.76
CA PHE A 459 -16.54 22.40 -0.97
C PHE A 459 -16.95 21.82 0.37
N TYR A 460 -18.17 21.26 0.43
CA TYR A 460 -18.70 20.66 1.64
C TYR A 460 -18.50 19.15 1.64
N ILE A 461 -18.20 18.62 2.83
CA ILE A 461 -18.14 17.18 3.10
C ILE A 461 -19.18 16.87 4.17
N PHE A 462 -20.18 16.08 3.81
CA PHE A 462 -21.19 15.55 4.73
C PHE A 462 -20.75 14.15 5.17
N ASP A 463 -20.44 13.98 6.45
CA ASP A 463 -20.03 12.68 7.01
C ASP A 463 -21.11 12.14 7.95
N TYR A 464 -21.87 11.14 7.48
CA TYR A 464 -22.90 10.45 8.24
C TYR A 464 -22.44 9.15 8.91
N CYS A 465 -21.14 8.81 8.81
CA CYS A 465 -20.59 7.54 9.29
C CYS A 465 -19.42 7.71 10.27
N GLY A 466 -19.20 8.93 10.79
CA GLY A 466 -18.17 9.23 11.78
C GLY A 466 -16.75 8.99 11.28
N ASN A 467 -16.48 9.17 9.99
CA ASN A 467 -15.15 8.92 9.41
C ASN A 467 -14.11 9.93 9.94
N PHE A 468 -14.50 11.21 10.08
CA PHE A 468 -13.58 12.22 10.62
C PHE A 468 -13.25 11.95 12.09
N GLU A 469 -14.23 11.57 12.91
CA GLU A 469 -14.05 11.20 14.31
C GLU A 469 -13.10 9.99 14.41
N PHE A 470 -13.35 8.94 13.63
CA PHE A 470 -12.52 7.73 13.57
C PHE A 470 -11.06 8.06 13.26
N PHE A 471 -10.77 8.88 12.23
CA PHE A 471 -9.39 9.22 11.87
C PHE A 471 -8.73 10.26 12.78
N ARG A 472 -9.50 11.03 13.57
CA ARG A 472 -8.94 11.87 14.64
C ARG A 472 -8.47 11.06 15.85
N GLU A 473 -9.20 10.01 16.21
CA GLU A 473 -8.87 9.14 17.34
C GLU A 473 -7.70 8.19 17.05
N GLN A 474 -7.62 7.66 15.85
CA GLN A 474 -6.55 6.75 15.43
C GLN A 474 -5.32 7.54 14.94
N LYS A 475 -4.46 7.96 15.89
CA LYS A 475 -3.17 8.62 15.57
C LYS A 475 -2.07 7.68 15.09
N ASN A 476 -2.20 6.37 15.30
CA ASN A 476 -1.22 5.36 14.88
C ASN A 476 -1.92 4.31 14.04
N ASP A 477 -1.80 4.39 12.73
CA ASP A 477 -2.11 3.27 11.87
C ASP A 477 -1.15 2.12 12.20
N ALA A 478 -1.72 1.02 12.69
CA ALA A 478 -1.01 -0.23 12.61
C ALA A 478 -0.71 -0.46 11.12
N ASP A 479 0.57 -0.63 10.76
CA ASP A 479 1.01 -1.02 9.43
C ASP A 479 0.00 -2.01 8.84
N GLU A 480 -0.68 -1.65 7.76
CA GLU A 480 -1.57 -2.58 7.06
C GLU A 480 -0.71 -3.80 6.72
N LYS A 481 -0.92 -4.89 7.43
CA LYS A 481 -0.18 -6.12 7.15
C LYS A 481 -0.46 -6.49 5.70
N PRO A 482 0.58 -6.71 4.89
CA PRO A 482 0.38 -7.07 3.49
C PRO A 482 -0.55 -8.28 3.43
N VAL A 483 -1.55 -8.20 2.58
CA VAL A 483 -2.49 -9.29 2.37
C VAL A 483 -1.74 -10.41 1.65
N THR A 484 -1.27 -11.40 2.42
CA THR A 484 -0.70 -12.64 1.87
C THR A 484 -1.80 -13.44 1.20
N SER A 485 -1.50 -14.04 0.04
CA SER A 485 -2.46 -14.87 -0.67
C SER A 485 -2.90 -16.07 0.20
N LEU A 486 -4.04 -16.66 -0.12
CA LEU A 486 -4.52 -17.82 0.61
C LEU A 486 -3.58 -19.03 0.46
N SER A 487 -3.08 -19.28 -0.74
CA SER A 487 -2.08 -20.32 -1.04
C SER A 487 -0.78 -20.11 -0.26
N GLU A 488 -0.24 -18.90 -0.27
CA GLU A 488 0.96 -18.52 0.50
C GLU A 488 0.79 -18.79 2.00
N ARG A 489 -0.39 -18.46 2.55
CA ARG A 489 -0.70 -18.70 3.97
C ARG A 489 -0.80 -20.18 4.31
N ILE A 490 -1.42 -20.99 3.45
CA ILE A 490 -1.53 -22.45 3.64
C ILE A 490 -0.15 -23.09 3.54
N PHE A 491 0.60 -22.79 2.49
CA PHE A 491 1.95 -23.30 2.30
C PHE A 491 2.86 -22.97 3.49
N SER A 492 2.88 -21.71 3.95
CA SER A 492 3.69 -21.28 5.08
C SER A 492 3.31 -22.01 6.38
N ARG A 493 2.01 -22.19 6.65
CA ARG A 493 1.55 -22.89 7.85
C ARG A 493 1.86 -24.37 7.82
N LYS A 494 1.72 -25.04 6.66
CA LYS A 494 2.15 -26.42 6.47
C LYS A 494 3.66 -26.57 6.71
N THR A 495 4.46 -25.65 6.18
CA THR A 495 5.92 -25.63 6.40
C THR A 495 6.26 -25.50 7.89
N GLU A 496 5.59 -24.59 8.60
CA GLU A 496 5.77 -24.44 10.04
C GLU A 496 5.38 -25.70 10.84
N LEU A 497 4.31 -26.40 10.42
CA LEU A 497 3.90 -27.67 11.04
C LEU A 497 4.91 -28.78 10.76
N VAL A 498 5.37 -28.94 9.52
CA VAL A 498 6.42 -29.93 9.17
C VAL A 498 7.66 -29.74 10.02
N HIS A 499 8.08 -28.49 10.22
CA HIS A 499 9.22 -28.16 11.07
C HIS A 499 8.96 -28.49 12.54
N ALA A 500 7.80 -28.10 13.07
CA ALA A 500 7.47 -28.32 14.48
C ALA A 500 7.34 -29.81 14.83
N LEU A 501 6.78 -30.62 13.92
CA LEU A 501 6.61 -32.07 14.11
C LEU A 501 7.95 -32.87 14.14
N GLN A 502 9.08 -32.22 13.85
CA GLN A 502 10.42 -32.82 13.99
C GLN A 502 10.89 -32.89 15.44
N SER A 503 10.23 -32.23 16.39
CA SER A 503 10.65 -32.25 17.76
C SER A 503 10.47 -33.63 18.40
N SER A 504 11.32 -33.97 19.38
CA SER A 504 11.28 -35.27 20.06
C SER A 504 9.95 -35.56 20.75
N GLU A 505 9.10 -34.55 20.95
CA GLU A 505 7.75 -34.67 21.52
C GLU A 505 6.82 -35.43 20.58
N PHE A 506 6.95 -35.23 19.25
CA PHE A 506 6.04 -35.80 18.24
C PHE A 506 6.61 -37.00 17.49
N THR A 507 7.95 -37.13 17.43
CA THR A 507 8.60 -38.18 16.61
C THR A 507 8.36 -39.61 17.05
N SER A 508 7.82 -39.84 18.25
CA SER A 508 7.42 -41.17 18.76
C SER A 508 6.03 -41.58 18.31
N ASP A 509 5.23 -40.69 17.72
CA ASP A 509 3.87 -40.96 17.25
C ASP A 509 3.89 -41.25 15.75
N GLU A 510 3.61 -42.52 15.40
CA GLU A 510 3.62 -42.99 14.03
C GLU A 510 2.56 -42.31 13.14
N ASN A 511 1.38 -41.95 13.70
CA ASN A 511 0.31 -41.31 12.95
C ASN A 511 0.71 -39.84 12.60
N LEU A 512 1.27 -39.13 13.59
CA LEU A 512 1.76 -37.75 13.36
C LEU A 512 2.93 -37.72 12.35
N MET A 513 3.80 -38.75 12.37
CA MET A 513 4.87 -38.86 11.38
C MET A 513 4.34 -39.15 9.98
N ALA A 514 3.35 -40.05 9.84
CA ALA A 514 2.69 -40.30 8.57
C ALA A 514 2.02 -39.01 8.02
N TRP A 515 1.32 -38.28 8.89
CA TRP A 515 0.72 -37.00 8.50
C TRP A 515 1.77 -35.95 8.14
N ARG A 516 2.89 -35.87 8.87
CA ARG A 516 4.02 -35.02 8.51
C ARG A 516 4.53 -35.34 7.08
N ASP A 517 4.65 -36.61 6.74
CA ASP A 517 5.06 -37.02 5.40
C ASP A 517 4.03 -36.64 4.31
N GLU A 518 2.74 -36.66 4.61
CA GLU A 518 1.70 -36.13 3.72
C GLU A 518 1.85 -34.64 3.50
N LEU A 519 2.10 -33.86 4.56
CA LEU A 519 2.35 -32.41 4.47
C LEU A 519 3.61 -32.11 3.65
N VAL A 520 4.69 -32.89 3.86
CA VAL A 520 5.94 -32.80 3.09
C VAL A 520 5.69 -33.08 1.60
N ASN A 521 4.95 -34.13 1.28
CA ASN A 521 4.63 -34.47 -0.12
C ASN A 521 3.82 -33.36 -0.80
N ASP A 522 2.89 -32.73 -0.10
CA ASP A 522 2.10 -31.60 -0.63
C ASP A 522 3.00 -30.37 -0.87
N ILE A 523 3.79 -29.95 0.13
CA ILE A 523 4.70 -28.81 0.01
C ILE A 523 5.71 -29.06 -1.13
N HIS A 524 6.33 -30.23 -1.15
CA HIS A 524 7.28 -30.61 -2.20
C HIS A 524 6.62 -30.65 -3.58
N GLY A 525 5.40 -31.18 -3.69
CA GLY A 525 4.63 -31.20 -4.93
C GLY A 525 4.38 -29.81 -5.48
N GLN A 526 4.02 -28.85 -4.61
CA GLN A 526 3.87 -27.43 -4.99
C GLN A 526 5.18 -26.85 -5.55
N VAL A 527 6.32 -27.09 -4.87
CA VAL A 527 7.62 -26.59 -5.33
C VAL A 527 8.07 -27.29 -6.63
N ALA A 528 7.86 -28.58 -6.75
CA ALA A 528 8.25 -29.36 -7.93
C ALA A 528 7.48 -28.95 -9.19
N SER A 529 6.23 -28.49 -9.03
CA SER A 529 5.34 -28.06 -10.13
C SER A 529 5.64 -26.64 -10.64
N LEU A 530 6.53 -25.88 -9.98
CA LEU A 530 6.84 -24.50 -10.37
C LEU A 530 7.50 -24.44 -11.76
N ASP A 531 6.95 -23.57 -12.60
CA ASP A 531 7.42 -23.32 -13.96
C ASP A 531 8.65 -22.41 -13.98
N GLU A 532 9.82 -22.95 -14.34
CA GLU A 532 11.08 -22.21 -14.42
C GLU A 532 11.12 -21.15 -15.54
N SER A 533 10.17 -21.16 -16.48
CA SER A 533 10.09 -20.12 -17.50
C SER A 533 9.63 -18.77 -16.91
N LYS A 534 8.88 -18.81 -15.82
CA LYS A 534 8.35 -17.60 -15.16
C LYS A 534 9.46 -16.81 -14.46
N VAL A 535 9.42 -15.49 -14.63
CA VAL A 535 10.41 -14.56 -14.03
C VAL A 535 10.44 -14.68 -12.50
N SER A 536 9.28 -14.75 -11.85
CA SER A 536 9.20 -14.89 -10.39
C SER A 536 9.92 -16.14 -9.87
N VAL A 537 9.84 -17.25 -10.61
CA VAL A 537 10.54 -18.51 -10.29
C VAL A 537 12.05 -18.38 -10.58
N ARG A 538 12.43 -17.75 -11.70
CA ARG A 538 13.86 -17.53 -12.06
C ARG A 538 14.59 -16.66 -11.05
N LEU A 539 13.96 -15.60 -10.56
CA LEU A 539 14.52 -14.71 -9.54
C LEU A 539 14.77 -15.42 -8.20
N ARG A 540 14.10 -16.56 -7.96
CA ARG A 540 14.22 -17.38 -6.74
C ARG A 540 14.78 -18.79 -7.02
N ARG A 541 15.46 -18.96 -8.15
CA ARG A 541 15.91 -20.25 -8.64
C ARG A 541 16.74 -21.03 -7.61
N GLU A 542 17.60 -20.37 -6.86
CA GLU A 542 18.42 -20.99 -5.81
C GLU A 542 17.55 -21.73 -4.78
N TYR A 543 16.47 -21.10 -4.32
CA TYR A 543 15.54 -21.69 -3.36
C TYR A 543 14.71 -22.81 -4.00
N VAL A 544 14.19 -22.58 -5.20
CA VAL A 544 13.37 -23.57 -5.90
C VAL A 544 14.15 -24.83 -6.18
N GLU A 545 15.38 -24.75 -6.69
CA GLU A 545 16.26 -25.92 -6.93
C GLU A 545 16.59 -26.67 -5.62
N LYS A 546 16.88 -25.94 -4.54
CA LYS A 546 17.15 -26.51 -3.22
C LYS A 546 15.98 -27.37 -2.72
N TYR A 547 14.75 -26.86 -2.79
CA TYR A 547 13.55 -27.51 -2.25
C TYR A 547 12.82 -28.42 -3.24
N ARG A 548 13.26 -28.54 -4.47
CA ARG A 548 12.87 -29.64 -5.37
C ARG A 548 13.46 -30.98 -4.95
N ASN A 549 14.51 -30.96 -4.14
CA ASN A 549 15.06 -32.20 -3.58
C ASN A 549 14.27 -32.56 -2.32
N ILE A 550 13.46 -33.63 -2.39
CA ILE A 550 12.61 -34.08 -1.28
C ILE A 550 13.43 -34.38 0.00
N LYS A 551 14.70 -34.79 -0.13
CA LYS A 551 15.57 -35.06 1.02
C LYS A 551 15.81 -33.82 1.91
N THR A 552 15.66 -32.62 1.38
CA THR A 552 15.78 -31.40 2.17
C THR A 552 14.70 -31.32 3.26
N PHE A 553 13.56 -31.98 3.07
CA PHE A 553 12.46 -32.01 4.01
C PHE A 553 12.59 -33.10 5.10
N GLU A 554 13.60 -33.98 4.99
CA GLU A 554 13.86 -34.97 6.05
C GLU A 554 14.14 -34.26 7.38
N HIS A 555 14.89 -33.13 7.32
CA HIS A 555 15.13 -32.28 8.47
C HIS A 555 15.17 -30.81 8.03
N LEU A 556 14.14 -30.03 8.37
CA LEU A 556 14.10 -28.58 8.10
C LEU A 556 14.73 -27.82 9.25
N SER A 557 15.68 -26.94 8.95
CA SER A 557 16.19 -25.94 9.90
C SER A 557 15.31 -24.69 9.93
N ASP A 558 15.52 -23.82 10.94
CA ASP A 558 14.87 -22.50 10.97
C ASP A 558 15.14 -21.67 9.70
N ILE A 559 16.32 -21.85 9.10
CA ILE A 559 16.68 -21.21 7.84
C ILE A 559 15.82 -21.74 6.70
N ASP A 560 15.59 -23.05 6.64
CA ASP A 560 14.75 -23.66 5.62
C ASP A 560 13.28 -23.18 5.73
N VAL A 561 12.78 -23.05 6.94
CA VAL A 561 11.44 -22.48 7.19
C VAL A 561 11.39 -21.03 6.72
N HIS A 562 12.42 -20.24 7.02
CA HIS A 562 12.49 -18.85 6.59
C HIS A 562 12.56 -18.75 5.05
N ASP A 563 13.40 -19.53 4.41
CA ASP A 563 13.54 -19.57 2.94
C ASP A 563 12.21 -19.98 2.27
N LEU A 564 11.58 -21.06 2.77
CA LEU A 564 10.31 -21.56 2.22
C LEU A 564 9.16 -20.56 2.40
N THR A 565 9.02 -19.97 3.59
CA THR A 565 7.91 -19.05 3.88
C THR A 565 8.14 -17.65 3.32
N GLY A 566 9.40 -17.20 3.19
CA GLY A 566 9.76 -15.87 2.71
C GLY A 566 9.92 -15.77 1.20
N GLU A 567 10.48 -16.80 0.56
CA GLU A 567 10.87 -16.74 -0.85
C GLU A 567 10.04 -17.67 -1.74
N VAL A 568 9.65 -18.86 -1.24
CA VAL A 568 8.97 -19.87 -2.05
C VAL A 568 7.46 -19.80 -1.96
N ALA A 569 6.91 -19.53 -0.77
CA ALA A 569 5.46 -19.54 -0.52
C ALA A 569 4.66 -18.63 -1.48
N SER A 570 5.21 -17.48 -1.85
CA SER A 570 4.57 -16.52 -2.78
C SER A 570 4.45 -17.05 -4.23
N LEU A 571 5.18 -18.10 -4.57
CA LEU A 571 5.18 -18.74 -5.90
C LEU A 571 4.12 -19.82 -6.02
N THR A 572 3.57 -20.29 -4.90
CA THR A 572 2.70 -21.48 -4.85
C THR A 572 1.23 -21.13 -5.07
N HIS A 573 0.52 -22.04 -5.74
CA HIS A 573 -0.90 -21.90 -6.05
C HIS A 573 -1.62 -23.24 -5.85
N TYR A 574 -2.80 -23.20 -5.22
CA TYR A 574 -3.70 -24.34 -5.08
C TYR A 574 -4.81 -24.23 -6.13
N ASP A 575 -4.44 -24.40 -7.42
CA ASP A 575 -5.37 -24.26 -8.53
C ASP A 575 -6.40 -25.41 -8.56
N GLY A 576 -7.67 -25.04 -8.81
CA GLY A 576 -8.76 -26.00 -8.94
C GLY A 576 -9.42 -26.44 -7.63
N GLU A 577 -8.94 -26.00 -6.47
CA GLU A 577 -9.59 -26.23 -5.18
C GLU A 577 -10.66 -25.17 -4.87
N ASP A 578 -11.69 -25.59 -4.11
CA ASP A 578 -12.74 -24.66 -3.65
C ASP A 578 -12.16 -23.59 -2.71
N GLU A 579 -12.35 -22.31 -3.05
CA GLU A 579 -11.85 -21.18 -2.25
C GLU A 579 -12.38 -21.21 -0.80
N TYR A 580 -13.60 -21.68 -0.58
CA TYR A 580 -14.17 -21.80 0.78
C TYR A 580 -13.47 -22.88 1.59
N ALA A 581 -13.17 -24.02 0.96
CA ALA A 581 -12.39 -25.10 1.56
C ALA A 581 -10.98 -24.60 1.93
N LEU A 582 -10.30 -23.90 1.01
CA LEU A 582 -8.97 -23.32 1.27
C LEU A 582 -8.99 -22.28 2.39
N ARG A 583 -10.02 -21.45 2.49
CA ARG A 583 -10.19 -20.49 3.60
C ARG A 583 -10.30 -21.18 4.95
N PHE A 584 -11.02 -22.30 4.99
CA PHE A 584 -11.15 -23.12 6.20
C PHE A 584 -9.83 -23.84 6.52
N ASP A 585 -9.16 -24.40 5.53
CA ASP A 585 -7.84 -25.01 5.70
C ASP A 585 -6.85 -24.02 6.29
N ALA A 586 -6.79 -22.80 5.74
CA ALA A 586 -5.95 -21.74 6.29
C ALA A 586 -6.30 -21.41 7.75
N LEU A 587 -7.57 -21.46 8.14
CA LEU A 587 -8.00 -21.24 9.51
C LEU A 587 -7.54 -22.36 10.44
N MET A 588 -7.75 -23.62 10.03
CA MET A 588 -7.40 -24.81 10.80
C MET A 588 -5.89 -24.97 10.96
N TYR A 589 -5.10 -24.86 9.88
CA TYR A 589 -3.63 -24.90 9.99
C TYR A 589 -3.11 -23.77 10.87
N GLY A 590 -3.77 -22.61 10.88
CA GLY A 590 -3.42 -21.53 11.80
C GLY A 590 -3.64 -21.86 13.26
N LEU A 591 -4.71 -22.60 13.59
CA LEU A 591 -4.96 -23.13 14.94
C LEU A 591 -3.92 -24.18 15.33
N MET A 592 -3.63 -25.13 14.43
CA MET A 592 -2.64 -26.20 14.66
C MET A 592 -1.23 -25.63 14.93
N VAL A 593 -0.79 -24.65 14.12
CA VAL A 593 0.50 -23.97 14.34
C VAL A 593 0.53 -23.25 15.70
N ALA A 594 -0.56 -22.60 16.07
CA ALA A 594 -0.64 -21.92 17.37
C ALA A 594 -0.59 -22.93 18.53
N SER A 595 -1.28 -24.09 18.41
CA SER A 595 -1.28 -25.17 19.40
C SER A 595 0.14 -25.71 19.61
N VAL A 596 0.84 -26.09 18.53
CA VAL A 596 2.20 -26.64 18.61
C VAL A 596 3.21 -25.62 19.22
N ARG A 597 2.99 -24.33 18.97
CA ARG A 597 3.85 -23.25 19.50
C ARG A 597 3.46 -22.74 20.88
N GLY A 598 2.43 -23.33 21.52
CA GLY A 598 1.91 -22.88 22.80
C GLY A 598 1.36 -21.45 22.79
N ARG A 599 0.83 -20.97 21.64
CA ARG A 599 0.27 -19.61 21.48
C ARG A 599 -1.24 -19.63 21.62
N THR A 600 -1.79 -18.55 22.14
CA THR A 600 -3.25 -18.37 22.20
C THR A 600 -3.84 -18.19 20.80
N ALA A 601 -4.90 -18.93 20.50
CA ALA A 601 -5.59 -18.90 19.20
C ALA A 601 -7.09 -18.60 19.33
N ALA A 602 -7.50 -17.83 20.33
CA ALA A 602 -8.90 -17.54 20.64
C ALA A 602 -9.72 -17.14 19.41
N ARG A 603 -9.18 -16.21 18.58
CA ARG A 603 -9.86 -15.77 17.34
C ARG A 603 -10.08 -16.89 16.31
N HIS A 604 -9.17 -17.87 16.21
CA HIS A 604 -9.32 -19.00 15.30
C HIS A 604 -10.43 -19.92 15.83
N LYS A 605 -10.38 -20.24 17.13
CA LYS A 605 -11.36 -21.11 17.82
C LYS A 605 -12.77 -20.55 17.70
N THR A 606 -12.98 -19.26 18.02
CA THR A 606 -14.29 -18.60 17.89
C THR A 606 -14.84 -18.70 16.47
N LYS A 607 -13.98 -18.51 15.44
CA LYS A 607 -14.42 -18.62 14.05
C LYS A 607 -14.79 -20.05 13.66
N ILE A 608 -14.02 -21.05 14.10
CA ILE A 608 -14.28 -22.47 13.81
C ILE A 608 -15.58 -22.91 14.48
N HIS A 609 -15.77 -22.51 15.75
CA HIS A 609 -17.00 -22.77 16.47
C HIS A 609 -18.23 -22.15 15.78
N ALA A 610 -18.14 -20.88 15.36
CA ALA A 610 -19.22 -20.21 14.64
C ALA A 610 -19.54 -20.89 13.29
N ILE A 611 -18.53 -21.41 12.58
CA ILE A 611 -18.71 -22.21 11.36
C ILE A 611 -19.46 -23.50 11.67
N ALA A 612 -19.04 -24.24 12.70
CA ALA A 612 -19.68 -25.49 13.10
C ALA A 612 -21.15 -25.28 13.54
N THR A 613 -21.42 -24.19 14.28
CA THR A 613 -22.78 -23.80 14.69
C THR A 613 -23.67 -23.55 13.48
N ARG A 614 -23.20 -22.82 12.48
CA ARG A 614 -23.94 -22.59 11.23
C ARG A 614 -24.16 -23.87 10.42
N LEU A 615 -23.17 -24.77 10.38
CA LEU A 615 -23.36 -26.08 9.73
C LEU A 615 -24.43 -26.93 10.46
N LYS A 616 -24.50 -26.81 11.79
CA LYS A 616 -25.54 -27.48 12.59
C LYS A 616 -26.96 -27.04 12.19
N GLU A 617 -27.15 -25.77 11.84
CA GLU A 617 -28.42 -25.22 11.34
C GLU A 617 -28.81 -25.80 9.95
N ARG A 618 -27.88 -26.44 9.25
CA ARG A 618 -28.03 -26.96 7.88
C ARG A 618 -28.16 -28.51 7.82
N MET A 619 -28.56 -29.17 8.89
CA MET A 619 -28.70 -30.62 8.96
C MET A 619 -29.75 -31.19 8.01
N THR A 620 -30.55 -30.38 7.36
CA THR A 620 -31.47 -30.80 6.28
C THR A 620 -30.72 -31.18 5.00
N ILE A 621 -29.46 -30.74 4.83
CA ILE A 621 -28.63 -31.10 3.69
C ILE A 621 -27.98 -32.47 3.95
N PRO A 622 -28.15 -33.47 3.05
CA PRO A 622 -27.65 -34.82 3.30
C PRO A 622 -26.15 -34.87 3.61
N GLN A 623 -25.31 -34.14 2.85
CA GLN A 623 -23.88 -34.13 3.03
C GLN A 623 -23.46 -33.53 4.39
N VAL A 624 -24.20 -32.55 4.91
CA VAL A 624 -23.99 -31.97 6.24
C VAL A 624 -24.43 -32.96 7.31
N LYS A 625 -25.58 -33.61 7.11
CA LYS A 625 -26.11 -34.58 8.05
C LYS A 625 -25.21 -35.82 8.22
N GLU A 626 -24.51 -36.24 7.15
CA GLU A 626 -23.55 -37.35 7.23
C GLU A 626 -22.40 -37.08 8.20
N ARG A 627 -22.14 -35.81 8.52
CA ARG A 627 -21.08 -35.35 9.40
C ARG A 627 -21.59 -34.73 10.72
N GLU A 628 -22.83 -35.09 11.09
CA GLU A 628 -23.53 -34.57 12.26
C GLU A 628 -22.71 -34.69 13.55
N THR A 629 -22.00 -35.81 13.75
CA THR A 629 -21.24 -36.12 14.96
C THR A 629 -20.11 -35.10 15.17
N GLU A 630 -19.30 -34.85 14.13
CA GLU A 630 -18.17 -33.95 14.20
C GLU A 630 -18.63 -32.47 14.27
N ILE A 631 -19.69 -32.11 13.54
CA ILE A 631 -20.28 -30.79 13.60
C ILE A 631 -20.78 -30.48 15.02
N LYS A 632 -21.56 -31.38 15.62
CA LYS A 632 -22.06 -31.20 16.97
C LYS A 632 -20.97 -31.23 18.04
N LEU A 633 -19.90 -32.00 17.83
CA LEU A 633 -18.76 -32.05 18.74
C LEU A 633 -18.15 -30.68 18.93
N VAL A 634 -17.99 -29.92 17.82
CA VAL A 634 -17.41 -28.56 17.84
C VAL A 634 -18.46 -27.51 18.18
N ALA A 635 -19.70 -27.63 17.67
CA ALA A 635 -20.73 -26.61 17.85
C ALA A 635 -21.32 -26.61 19.29
N ASP A 636 -21.43 -27.77 19.94
CA ASP A 636 -22.05 -27.88 21.24
C ASP A 636 -21.05 -27.79 22.40
N ASN A 637 -19.74 -27.81 22.10
CA ASN A 637 -18.68 -27.74 23.10
C ASN A 637 -17.67 -26.63 22.74
N PRO A 638 -17.91 -25.39 23.17
CA PRO A 638 -17.02 -24.23 22.85
C PRO A 638 -15.56 -24.45 23.23
N ASP A 639 -15.31 -25.18 24.33
CA ASP A 639 -13.97 -25.44 24.87
C ASP A 639 -13.28 -26.66 24.24
N TYR A 640 -13.97 -27.42 23.37
CA TYR A 640 -13.41 -28.63 22.75
C TYR A 640 -12.08 -28.38 22.03
N LEU A 641 -11.99 -27.25 21.32
CA LEU A 641 -10.80 -26.86 20.58
C LEU A 641 -9.62 -26.43 21.47
N ASP A 642 -9.82 -26.28 22.78
CA ASP A 642 -8.75 -25.92 23.72
C ASP A 642 -7.84 -27.09 24.08
N GLY A 643 -8.40 -28.30 24.11
CA GLY A 643 -7.67 -29.52 24.44
C GLY A 643 -7.51 -30.51 23.29
N ALA A 644 -7.98 -30.16 22.07
CA ALA A 644 -7.94 -31.07 20.94
C ALA A 644 -6.50 -31.34 20.46
N SER A 645 -6.19 -32.63 20.22
CA SER A 645 -4.93 -33.07 19.64
C SER A 645 -4.80 -32.63 18.16
N LEU A 646 -3.59 -32.67 17.62
CA LEU A 646 -3.36 -32.37 16.20
C LEU A 646 -4.14 -33.33 15.28
N GLU A 647 -4.25 -34.59 15.64
CA GLU A 647 -5.01 -35.60 14.88
C GLU A 647 -6.52 -35.27 14.88
N GLU A 648 -7.05 -34.85 16.03
CA GLU A 648 -8.44 -34.40 16.13
C GLU A 648 -8.72 -33.16 15.33
N LEU A 649 -7.81 -32.18 15.36
CA LEU A 649 -7.91 -30.95 14.58
C LEU A 649 -7.86 -31.24 13.08
N GLU A 650 -6.97 -32.14 12.62
CA GLU A 650 -6.89 -32.56 11.22
C GLU A 650 -8.16 -33.31 10.78
N ARG A 651 -8.70 -34.22 11.63
CA ARG A 651 -9.95 -34.86 11.37
C ARG A 651 -11.10 -33.87 11.18
N ILE A 652 -11.19 -32.84 12.04
CA ILE A 652 -12.18 -31.78 11.91
C ILE A 652 -11.98 -31.04 10.60
N ARG A 653 -10.73 -30.68 10.25
CA ARG A 653 -10.41 -30.00 9.00
C ARG A 653 -10.91 -30.80 7.80
N MET A 654 -10.52 -32.06 7.70
CA MET A 654 -10.91 -32.96 6.58
C MET A 654 -12.41 -33.20 6.51
N THR A 655 -13.08 -33.24 7.64
CA THR A 655 -14.52 -33.48 7.70
C THR A 655 -15.35 -32.26 7.29
N LEU A 656 -14.92 -31.04 7.70
CA LEU A 656 -15.73 -29.83 7.54
C LEU A 656 -15.36 -29.01 6.31
N ARG A 657 -14.13 -29.12 5.77
CA ARG A 657 -13.64 -28.24 4.69
C ARG A 657 -14.58 -28.17 3.49
N ASP A 658 -15.11 -29.31 3.04
CA ASP A 658 -15.97 -29.38 1.85
C ASP A 658 -17.42 -28.97 2.12
N LEU A 659 -17.79 -28.83 3.38
CA LEU A 659 -19.13 -28.41 3.80
C LEU A 659 -19.30 -26.89 3.87
N ILE A 660 -18.19 -26.13 3.90
CA ILE A 660 -18.22 -24.67 4.06
C ILE A 660 -19.03 -23.98 2.94
N ARG A 661 -19.02 -24.54 1.73
CA ARG A 661 -19.83 -24.05 0.62
C ARG A 661 -21.33 -23.99 0.93
N PHE A 662 -21.84 -24.87 1.79
CA PHE A 662 -23.26 -24.89 2.14
C PHE A 662 -23.69 -23.81 3.13
N ILE A 663 -22.73 -23.16 3.77
CA ILE A 663 -22.97 -22.00 4.64
C ILE A 663 -22.51 -20.69 4.00
N ALA A 664 -21.70 -20.75 2.92
CA ALA A 664 -21.20 -19.58 2.22
C ALA A 664 -22.32 -18.78 1.54
N ASP A 665 -23.29 -19.47 0.92
CA ASP A 665 -24.46 -18.85 0.29
C ASP A 665 -25.45 -18.27 1.32
N SER A 666 -25.41 -18.74 2.58
CA SER A 666 -26.24 -18.21 3.67
C SER A 666 -25.64 -16.97 4.35
N THR A 667 -24.40 -16.60 4.04
CA THR A 667 -23.80 -15.32 4.45
C THR A 667 -24.30 -14.14 3.62
N ALA A 668 -25.07 -14.35 2.56
CA ALA A 668 -26.04 -13.35 2.12
C ALA A 668 -27.13 -13.25 3.19
N ARG A 669 -26.83 -12.55 4.32
CA ARG A 669 -27.89 -12.12 5.25
C ARG A 669 -29.00 -11.54 4.37
N LYS A 670 -30.22 -12.07 4.52
CA LYS A 670 -31.39 -11.57 3.81
C LYS A 670 -31.38 -10.06 3.98
N MET A 671 -31.31 -9.34 2.88
CA MET A 671 -31.28 -7.89 2.96
C MET A 671 -32.70 -7.48 3.38
N VAL A 672 -32.79 -6.79 4.49
CA VAL A 672 -34.04 -6.25 5.00
C VAL A 672 -34.11 -4.79 4.59
N ILE A 673 -35.22 -4.38 3.98
CA ILE A 673 -35.53 -2.99 3.66
C ILE A 673 -36.65 -2.61 4.62
N THR A 674 -36.38 -1.59 5.43
CA THR A 674 -37.35 -1.06 6.43
C THR A 674 -37.61 0.42 6.18
N ASP A 675 -38.68 0.96 6.73
CA ASP A 675 -39.10 2.38 6.59
C ASP A 675 -39.35 3.02 7.95
N LEU A 676 -38.39 2.83 8.85
CA LEU A 676 -38.43 3.41 10.19
C LEU A 676 -38.01 4.88 10.17
N LYS A 677 -38.62 5.74 10.99
CA LYS A 677 -38.26 7.16 11.10
C LYS A 677 -36.90 7.35 11.75
N ASP A 678 -35.97 7.99 11.02
CA ASP A 678 -34.59 8.20 11.47
C ASP A 678 -34.14 9.65 11.21
N PRO A 679 -34.49 10.61 12.08
CA PRO A 679 -34.10 12.00 11.89
C PRO A 679 -32.61 12.22 12.15
N VAL A 680 -32.02 13.23 11.53
CA VAL A 680 -30.69 13.76 11.90
C VAL A 680 -30.79 14.33 13.32
N ILE A 681 -29.99 13.77 14.24
CA ILE A 681 -30.01 14.10 15.67
C ILE A 681 -28.88 15.02 16.11
N ASP A 682 -27.75 14.96 15.43
CA ASP A 682 -26.60 15.80 15.73
C ASP A 682 -25.97 16.32 14.45
N ARG A 683 -25.53 17.57 14.50
CA ARG A 683 -24.84 18.24 13.41
C ARG A 683 -23.78 19.15 13.98
N SER A 684 -22.53 18.79 13.82
CA SER A 684 -21.39 19.63 14.17
C SER A 684 -20.73 20.16 12.90
N GLU A 685 -20.39 21.45 12.91
CA GLU A 685 -19.84 22.15 11.75
C GLU A 685 -18.41 22.63 12.04
N GLY A 686 -17.52 22.52 11.05
CA GLY A 686 -16.32 23.32 10.96
C GLY A 686 -15.17 22.97 11.91
N ARG A 687 -15.04 21.76 12.39
CA ARG A 687 -13.78 21.34 12.99
C ARG A 687 -12.82 20.98 11.86
N GLU A 688 -11.87 21.90 11.58
CA GLU A 688 -10.75 21.60 10.71
C GLU A 688 -10.06 20.32 11.19
N PHE A 689 -9.73 19.44 10.24
CA PHE A 689 -8.90 18.30 10.52
C PHE A 689 -7.49 18.83 10.79
N ASP A 690 -7.10 18.88 12.06
CA ASP A 690 -5.77 19.29 12.49
C ASP A 690 -4.75 18.25 11.99
N THR A 691 -4.31 18.42 10.76
CA THR A 691 -3.09 17.76 10.29
C THR A 691 -1.97 18.35 11.11
N ALA A 692 -1.18 17.52 11.76
CA ALA A 692 -0.09 17.85 12.66
C ALA A 692 0.77 19.03 12.13
N GLU A 693 0.54 20.24 12.64
CA GLU A 693 0.95 21.49 12.01
C GLU A 693 2.41 21.89 12.22
N HIS A 694 3.12 21.23 13.17
CA HIS A 694 4.39 21.78 13.62
C HIS A 694 5.65 20.97 13.26
N TYR A 695 5.52 19.78 12.68
CA TYR A 695 6.68 18.90 12.46
C TYR A 695 7.45 19.16 11.17
N GLU A 696 6.81 19.69 10.15
CA GLU A 696 7.41 19.91 8.83
C GLU A 696 8.51 20.96 8.85
N ASP A 697 8.26 22.02 9.59
CA ASP A 697 9.11 23.19 9.56
C ASP A 697 10.52 22.91 10.13
N TYR A 698 10.62 22.06 11.16
CA TYR A 698 11.90 21.78 11.80
C TYR A 698 12.86 20.94 10.93
N LYS A 699 12.40 19.82 10.36
CA LYS A 699 13.25 18.97 9.49
C LYS A 699 13.64 19.70 8.20
N GLN A 700 12.74 20.46 7.63
CA GLN A 700 13.02 21.27 6.44
C GLN A 700 13.99 22.41 6.74
N LYS A 701 13.81 23.12 7.85
CA LYS A 701 14.73 24.15 8.34
C LYS A 701 16.13 23.56 8.56
N LEU A 702 16.22 22.40 9.19
CA LEU A 702 17.49 21.71 9.42
C LEU A 702 18.16 21.28 8.12
N ASN A 703 17.41 20.67 7.19
CA ASN A 703 17.95 20.29 5.87
C ASN A 703 18.45 21.50 5.08
N ARG A 704 17.69 22.58 5.07
CA ARG A 704 18.11 23.83 4.42
C ARG A 704 19.37 24.39 5.06
N TYR A 705 19.39 24.50 6.41
CA TYR A 705 20.57 24.99 7.15
C TYR A 705 21.82 24.16 6.82
N ILE A 706 21.72 22.83 6.86
CA ILE A 706 22.85 21.93 6.57
C ILE A 706 23.35 22.10 5.13
N ASN A 707 22.46 22.23 4.16
CA ASN A 707 22.83 22.43 2.76
C ASN A 707 23.53 23.79 2.54
N GLU A 708 23.08 24.84 3.21
CA GLU A 708 23.68 26.19 3.15
C GLU A 708 25.03 26.25 3.88
N HIS A 709 25.22 25.42 4.93
CA HIS A 709 26.42 25.42 5.79
C HIS A 709 27.23 24.12 5.66
N SER A 710 27.22 23.47 4.51
CA SER A 710 27.92 22.19 4.28
C SER A 710 29.44 22.23 4.53
N ASN A 711 30.05 23.44 4.51
CA ASN A 711 31.45 23.68 4.82
C ASN A 711 31.76 23.97 6.30
N ASP A 712 30.75 23.97 7.16
CA ASP A 712 30.94 24.15 8.61
C ASP A 712 31.80 23.02 9.18
N GLU A 713 32.68 23.36 10.14
CA GLU A 713 33.64 22.42 10.70
C GLU A 713 32.95 21.24 11.41
N VAL A 714 31.85 21.48 12.10
CA VAL A 714 31.10 20.45 12.83
C VAL A 714 30.41 19.53 11.84
N ILE A 715 29.78 20.09 10.81
CA ILE A 715 29.12 19.34 9.75
C ILE A 715 30.13 18.48 9.00
N ARG A 716 31.32 19.04 8.68
CA ARG A 716 32.38 18.29 8.02
C ARG A 716 32.91 17.15 8.87
N LYS A 717 33.15 17.37 10.17
CA LYS A 717 33.59 16.31 11.11
C LYS A 717 32.57 15.16 11.16
N LEU A 718 31.30 15.48 11.21
CA LEU A 718 30.25 14.47 11.18
C LEU A 718 30.24 13.66 9.88
N HIS A 719 30.47 14.30 8.74
CA HIS A 719 30.54 13.64 7.42
C HIS A 719 31.72 12.65 7.31
N TYR A 720 32.89 13.03 7.86
CA TYR A 720 34.09 12.20 7.82
C TYR A 720 34.29 11.31 9.03
N ASN A 721 33.25 11.13 9.86
CA ASN A 721 33.30 10.33 11.08
C ASN A 721 34.40 10.74 12.07
N GLU A 722 34.74 12.02 12.12
CA GLU A 722 35.67 12.56 13.09
C GLU A 722 34.95 12.79 14.44
N PRO A 723 35.61 12.53 15.59
CA PRO A 723 34.98 12.72 16.91
C PRO A 723 34.72 14.21 17.17
N LEU A 724 33.53 14.51 17.71
CA LEU A 724 33.15 15.86 18.10
C LEU A 724 33.72 16.18 19.50
N SER A 725 34.21 17.43 19.68
CA SER A 725 34.58 17.98 20.97
C SER A 725 33.35 18.49 21.71
N GLY A 726 33.47 18.76 23.01
CA GLY A 726 32.39 19.37 23.80
C GLY A 726 31.96 20.74 23.27
N LYS A 727 32.88 21.52 22.67
CA LYS A 727 32.57 22.79 22.02
C LYS A 727 31.75 22.59 20.73
N ASP A 728 32.07 21.59 19.95
CA ASP A 728 31.32 21.21 18.73
C ASP A 728 29.87 20.82 19.09
N PHE A 729 29.69 20.08 20.15
CA PHE A 729 28.33 19.72 20.65
C PHE A 729 27.56 20.95 21.13
N SER A 730 28.19 21.87 21.88
CA SER A 730 27.52 23.08 22.31
C SER A 730 27.10 23.95 21.11
N ASN A 731 27.95 24.05 20.09
CA ASN A 731 27.60 24.75 18.85
C ASN A 731 26.43 24.09 18.14
N LEU A 732 26.45 22.75 17.99
CA LEU A 732 25.40 22.00 17.37
C LEU A 732 24.07 22.11 18.11
N GLU A 733 24.11 22.06 19.45
CA GLU A 733 22.94 22.25 20.30
C GLU A 733 22.36 23.66 20.16
N ASN A 734 23.21 24.68 20.13
CA ASN A 734 22.77 26.07 19.92
C ASN A 734 22.04 26.23 18.59
N ILE A 735 22.60 25.69 17.51
CA ILE A 735 22.00 25.75 16.19
C ILE A 735 20.66 24.99 16.17
N MET A 736 20.68 23.76 16.60
CA MET A 736 19.51 22.86 16.46
C MET A 736 18.38 23.18 17.42
N ILE A 737 18.68 23.67 18.63
CA ILE A 737 17.67 23.83 19.72
C ILE A 737 17.30 25.29 19.95
N HIS A 738 18.14 26.27 19.53
CA HIS A 738 17.90 27.68 19.75
C HIS A 738 17.72 28.50 18.46
N GLU A 739 18.41 28.15 17.36
CA GLU A 739 18.29 28.89 16.11
C GLU A 739 17.24 28.32 15.18
N LEU A 740 17.16 26.97 15.06
CA LEU A 740 16.23 26.29 14.13
C LEU A 740 14.88 25.96 14.76
N GLY A 741 14.82 25.83 16.08
CA GLY A 741 13.60 25.53 16.80
C GLY A 741 13.81 25.22 18.27
N SER A 742 12.82 24.63 18.95
CA SER A 742 12.92 24.26 20.36
C SER A 742 13.34 22.78 20.54
N ARG A 743 13.75 22.43 21.77
CA ARG A 743 14.06 21.04 22.13
C ARG A 743 12.84 20.12 21.97
N GLU A 744 11.65 20.63 22.20
CA GLU A 744 10.40 19.90 22.03
C GLU A 744 10.11 19.65 20.56
N GLU A 745 10.37 20.61 19.68
CA GLU A 745 10.24 20.44 18.23
C GLU A 745 11.27 19.44 17.70
N TYR A 746 12.50 19.47 18.21
CA TYR A 746 13.52 18.47 17.88
C TYR A 746 13.09 17.06 18.31
N GLN A 747 12.66 16.89 19.57
CA GLN A 747 12.21 15.58 20.06
C GLN A 747 11.01 15.04 19.30
N LYS A 748 10.11 15.92 18.90
CA LYS A 748 8.99 15.55 18.04
C LYS A 748 9.44 15.11 16.65
N ALA A 749 10.46 15.73 16.07
CA ALA A 749 10.96 15.45 14.73
C ALA A 749 11.84 14.20 14.66
N PHE A 750 12.66 13.94 15.68
CA PHE A 750 13.71 12.91 15.68
C PHE A 750 13.62 11.94 16.88
N GLY A 751 12.68 12.13 17.80
CA GLY A 751 12.60 11.35 19.01
C GLY A 751 13.84 11.55 19.91
N ASP A 752 14.33 10.48 20.52
CA ASP A 752 15.50 10.48 21.39
C ASP A 752 16.84 10.28 20.64
N VAL A 753 16.84 10.47 19.30
CA VAL A 753 18.07 10.35 18.50
C VAL A 753 19.04 11.48 18.89
N PRO A 754 20.33 11.17 19.17
CA PRO A 754 21.33 12.20 19.47
C PRO A 754 21.52 13.21 18.33
N LEU A 755 21.75 14.50 18.68
CA LEU A 755 21.85 15.61 17.73
C LEU A 755 22.82 15.35 16.58
N GLY A 756 24.02 14.84 16.89
CA GLY A 756 25.02 14.56 15.85
C GLY A 756 24.61 13.44 14.89
N LEU A 757 23.87 12.42 15.38
CA LEU A 757 23.34 11.36 14.52
C LEU A 757 22.22 11.86 13.61
N SER A 758 21.38 12.79 14.09
CA SER A 758 20.34 13.42 13.27
C SER A 758 20.94 14.23 12.12
N VAL A 759 22.02 14.95 12.37
CA VAL A 759 22.76 15.66 11.33
C VAL A 759 23.43 14.71 10.36
N ARG A 760 24.11 13.66 10.84
CA ARG A 760 24.70 12.61 9.99
C ARG A 760 23.70 11.97 9.04
N ARG A 761 22.49 11.77 9.51
CA ARG A 761 21.41 11.21 8.70
C ARG A 761 21.12 12.05 7.46
N ILE A 762 21.32 13.37 7.55
CA ILE A 762 21.11 14.30 6.45
C ILE A 762 22.35 14.41 5.55
N ILE A 763 23.53 14.64 6.15
CA ILE A 763 24.76 14.86 5.40
C ILE A 763 25.37 13.58 4.82
N LYS A 764 24.98 12.42 5.41
CA LYS A 764 25.54 11.09 5.06
C LYS A 764 26.98 10.91 5.58
N LEU A 765 27.48 9.69 5.50
CA LEU A 765 28.87 9.38 5.78
C LEU A 765 29.69 9.23 4.51
N ASP A 766 30.93 9.72 4.54
CA ASP A 766 31.91 9.52 3.49
C ASP A 766 32.27 8.02 3.36
N HIS A 767 32.40 7.56 2.13
CA HIS A 767 32.72 6.16 1.84
C HIS A 767 34.02 5.70 2.50
N GLN A 768 35.12 6.49 2.41
CA GLN A 768 36.41 6.11 2.98
C GLN A 768 36.35 6.10 4.51
N ALA A 769 35.60 7.05 5.10
CA ALA A 769 35.39 7.09 6.54
C ALA A 769 34.59 5.88 7.04
N THR A 770 33.58 5.46 6.30
CA THR A 770 32.80 4.24 6.60
C THR A 770 33.65 2.98 6.46
N MET A 771 34.38 2.84 5.36
CA MET A 771 35.30 1.71 5.16
C MET A 771 36.40 1.65 6.22
N LYS A 772 36.90 2.78 6.68
CA LYS A 772 37.89 2.84 7.77
C LYS A 772 37.27 2.38 9.09
N ALA A 773 36.04 2.75 9.37
CA ALA A 773 35.35 2.37 10.60
C ALA A 773 35.11 0.84 10.68
N PHE A 774 34.74 0.21 9.56
CA PHE A 774 34.50 -1.25 9.50
C PHE A 774 35.76 -2.05 9.15
N GLY A 775 36.87 -1.40 8.75
CA GLY A 775 38.07 -2.05 8.26
C GLY A 775 38.74 -2.98 9.29
N GLU A 776 38.71 -2.62 10.57
CA GLU A 776 39.27 -3.47 11.66
C GLU A 776 38.44 -4.78 11.76
N PHE A 777 37.11 -4.70 11.70
CA PHE A 777 36.25 -5.88 11.72
C PHE A 777 36.48 -6.79 10.50
N ILE A 778 36.52 -6.21 9.31
CA ILE A 778 36.70 -6.94 8.04
C ILE A 778 38.07 -7.64 8.02
N ASN A 779 39.14 -6.97 8.50
CA ASN A 779 40.49 -7.51 8.48
C ASN A 779 40.72 -8.59 9.55
N ASN A 780 40.06 -8.51 10.68
CA ASN A 780 40.23 -9.45 11.79
C ASN A 780 39.40 -10.74 11.64
N HIS A 781 38.46 -10.77 10.74
CA HIS A 781 37.57 -11.92 10.50
C HIS A 781 37.68 -12.42 9.07
N SER A 782 37.79 -13.74 8.90
CA SER A 782 37.76 -14.39 7.57
C SER A 782 36.30 -14.55 7.13
N LEU A 783 35.73 -13.46 6.63
CA LEU A 783 34.33 -13.42 6.28
C LEU A 783 33.97 -14.34 5.12
N SER A 784 32.93 -15.14 5.28
CA SER A 784 32.31 -15.93 4.20
C SER A 784 31.66 -15.01 3.14
N PRO A 785 31.37 -15.51 1.92
CA PRO A 785 30.69 -14.72 0.89
C PRO A 785 29.35 -14.11 1.36
N ALA A 786 28.60 -14.86 2.16
CA ALA A 786 27.33 -14.37 2.71
C ALA A 786 27.53 -13.24 3.73
N GLN A 787 28.56 -13.35 4.59
CA GLN A 787 28.94 -12.31 5.54
C GLN A 787 29.44 -11.06 4.81
N ASN A 788 30.25 -11.22 3.76
CA ASN A 788 30.71 -10.10 2.93
C ASN A 788 29.55 -9.36 2.24
N ALA A 789 28.61 -10.09 1.67
CA ALA A 789 27.44 -9.49 1.03
C ALA A 789 26.58 -8.68 2.02
N LEU A 790 26.46 -9.19 3.25
CA LEU A 790 25.71 -8.51 4.30
C LEU A 790 26.47 -7.32 4.89
N MET A 791 27.82 -7.45 5.03
CA MET A 791 28.70 -6.33 5.41
C MET A 791 28.62 -5.19 4.41
N ASN A 792 28.70 -5.46 3.12
CA ASN A 792 28.53 -4.44 2.10
C ASN A 792 27.18 -3.73 2.22
N ARG A 793 26.11 -4.49 2.50
CA ARG A 793 24.77 -3.90 2.72
C ARG A 793 24.71 -3.01 3.97
N ILE A 794 25.41 -3.39 5.05
CA ILE A 794 25.52 -2.56 6.26
C ILE A 794 26.31 -1.30 5.95
N ILE A 795 27.41 -1.40 5.23
CA ILE A 795 28.25 -0.27 4.80
C ILE A 795 27.42 0.69 3.94
N ASP A 796 26.77 0.17 2.89
CA ASP A 796 25.92 0.96 2.00
C ASP A 796 24.79 1.68 2.78
N TYR A 797 24.19 0.98 3.74
CA TYR A 797 23.15 1.56 4.59
C TYR A 797 23.69 2.70 5.46
N VAL A 798 24.84 2.51 6.10
CA VAL A 798 25.48 3.51 6.94
C VAL A 798 25.93 4.72 6.12
N GLU A 799 26.44 4.52 4.92
CA GLU A 799 26.77 5.61 4.00
C GLU A 799 25.54 6.42 3.61
N GLN A 800 24.43 5.73 3.33
CA GLN A 800 23.18 6.37 2.92
C GLN A 800 22.38 6.98 4.06
N ASN A 801 22.49 6.45 5.27
CA ASN A 801 21.69 6.89 6.43
C ASN A 801 22.51 7.59 7.51
N GLY A 802 23.84 7.65 7.34
CA GLY A 802 24.73 8.35 8.27
C GLY A 802 25.09 7.54 9.54
N TYR A 803 24.27 6.56 9.90
CA TYR A 803 24.44 5.66 11.06
C TYR A 803 23.55 4.44 10.95
N VAL A 804 23.77 3.45 11.78
CA VAL A 804 22.87 2.30 11.98
C VAL A 804 22.80 2.01 13.49
N GLN A 805 21.60 1.70 14.01
CA GLN A 805 21.45 1.26 15.40
C GLN A 805 21.52 -0.28 15.49
N PRO A 806 22.00 -0.86 16.59
CA PRO A 806 22.03 -2.32 16.76
C PRO A 806 20.64 -2.97 16.60
N GLU A 807 19.56 -2.26 16.92
CA GLU A 807 18.18 -2.70 16.79
C GLU A 807 17.72 -2.75 15.32
N ASP A 808 18.28 -1.90 14.47
CA ASP A 808 17.95 -1.88 13.04
C ASP A 808 18.44 -3.14 12.34
N LEU A 809 19.50 -3.76 12.86
CA LEU A 809 20.06 -4.99 12.29
C LEU A 809 19.13 -6.20 12.36
N ALA A 810 18.09 -6.14 13.19
CA ALA A 810 17.07 -7.19 13.29
C ALA A 810 15.89 -7.00 12.32
N ARG A 811 15.96 -5.98 11.45
CA ARG A 811 14.86 -5.55 10.56
C ARG A 811 15.35 -5.50 9.10
N PRO A 812 14.42 -5.43 8.11
CA PRO A 812 14.83 -5.14 6.73
C PRO A 812 15.67 -3.85 6.63
N PRO A 813 16.73 -3.83 5.81
CA PRO A 813 17.12 -4.83 4.82
C PRO A 813 18.08 -5.92 5.33
N PHE A 814 18.40 -5.98 6.63
CA PHE A 814 19.44 -6.81 7.22
C PHE A 814 18.98 -8.22 7.61
N ASP A 815 17.66 -8.44 7.71
CA ASP A 815 17.05 -9.73 8.00
C ASP A 815 16.93 -10.65 6.77
N ARG A 816 17.39 -10.20 5.59
CA ARG A 816 17.27 -10.92 4.33
C ARG A 816 18.64 -11.07 3.62
N PRO A 817 18.86 -12.17 2.89
CA PRO A 817 18.02 -13.37 2.80
C PRO A 817 17.96 -14.18 4.08
N LYS A 818 18.87 -13.91 5.04
CA LYS A 818 18.96 -14.58 6.35
C LYS A 818 19.18 -13.55 7.46
N PRO A 819 18.55 -13.72 8.64
CA PRO A 819 18.81 -12.87 9.80
C PRO A 819 20.28 -12.79 10.16
N LEU A 820 20.75 -11.60 10.57
CA LEU A 820 22.15 -11.33 10.86
C LEU A 820 22.78 -12.31 11.84
N PHE A 821 22.02 -12.70 12.87
CA PHE A 821 22.51 -13.63 13.90
C PHE A 821 22.81 -15.04 13.36
N LEU A 822 22.12 -15.46 12.29
CA LEU A 822 22.39 -16.72 11.61
C LEU A 822 23.61 -16.64 10.68
N VAL A 823 23.92 -15.46 10.17
CA VAL A 823 25.04 -15.24 9.25
C VAL A 823 26.34 -15.01 10.00
N PHE A 824 26.33 -14.17 11.04
CA PHE A 824 27.53 -13.79 11.80
C PHE A 824 27.76 -14.63 13.06
N GLY A 825 26.71 -15.26 13.61
CA GLY A 825 26.89 -16.09 14.82
C GLY A 825 27.58 -15.36 15.96
N LYS A 826 28.74 -15.87 16.40
CA LYS A 826 29.54 -15.29 17.50
C LYS A 826 30.18 -13.94 17.15
N GLU A 827 30.46 -13.70 15.87
CA GLU A 827 31.09 -12.47 15.37
C GLU A 827 30.14 -11.27 15.39
N LEU A 828 28.85 -11.50 15.57
CA LEU A 828 27.83 -10.45 15.68
C LEU A 828 28.12 -9.47 16.83
N MET A 829 28.72 -9.93 17.94
CA MET A 829 29.05 -9.06 19.06
C MET A 829 30.15 -8.06 18.68
N ASP A 830 31.16 -8.53 17.95
CA ASP A 830 32.28 -7.67 17.48
C ASP A 830 31.78 -6.65 16.46
N LEU A 831 30.83 -7.05 15.58
CA LEU A 831 30.17 -6.15 14.65
C LEU A 831 29.36 -5.06 15.38
N LYS A 832 28.61 -5.42 16.43
CA LYS A 832 27.89 -4.44 17.25
C LYS A 832 28.84 -3.43 17.91
N VAL A 833 29.96 -3.88 18.48
CA VAL A 833 30.97 -2.99 19.05
C VAL A 833 31.54 -2.03 17.98
N CYS A 834 31.75 -2.51 16.78
CA CYS A 834 32.19 -1.68 15.66
C CYS A 834 31.18 -0.57 15.33
N ILE A 835 29.89 -0.91 15.29
CA ILE A 835 28.79 0.03 15.04
C ILE A 835 28.67 1.05 16.19
N GLU A 836 28.77 0.61 17.43
CA GLU A 836 28.75 1.50 18.59
C GLU A 836 29.90 2.50 18.56
N ARG A 837 31.11 2.09 18.18
CA ARG A 837 32.26 3.01 17.98
C ARG A 837 32.00 4.03 16.86
N LEU A 838 31.44 3.60 15.74
CA LEU A 838 31.07 4.49 14.64
C LEU A 838 30.10 5.59 15.12
N ASN A 839 29.07 5.21 15.84
CA ASN A 839 28.05 6.11 16.36
C ASN A 839 28.59 7.03 17.45
N ALA A 840 29.50 6.54 18.30
CA ALA A 840 30.07 7.30 19.42
C ALA A 840 30.72 8.62 18.98
N ASN A 841 31.31 8.68 17.76
CA ASN A 841 31.91 9.90 17.24
C ASN A 841 30.90 11.04 16.99
N ALA A 842 29.60 10.72 16.90
CA ALA A 842 28.53 11.70 16.75
C ALA A 842 27.66 11.86 18.02
N MET A 843 28.04 11.20 19.10
CA MET A 843 27.36 11.31 20.40
C MET A 843 28.16 12.22 21.34
N ALA A 844 27.45 12.85 22.29
CA ALA A 844 28.10 13.64 23.31
C ALA A 844 29.12 12.79 24.10
N PRO A 845 30.30 13.33 24.46
CA PRO A 845 31.19 12.65 25.38
C PRO A 845 30.42 12.30 26.65
N ILE A 846 30.43 11.04 27.02
CA ILE A 846 29.90 10.63 28.33
C ILE A 846 30.76 11.35 29.36
N ALA A 847 30.15 12.28 30.13
CA ALA A 847 30.80 13.07 31.17
C ALA A 847 31.24 12.17 32.30
#